data_c7c09f70f4647fb1b0694f7b42b32f4c
#
_entry.id   c7c09f70f4647fb1b0694f7b42b32f4c
#
_cell.length_a   1.000
_cell.length_b   1.000
_cell.length_c   1.000
_cell.angle_alpha   90.00
_cell.angle_beta   90.00
_cell.angle_gamma   90.00
#
_symmetry.space_group_name_H-M   'P 1'
#
loop_
_entity.id
_entity.type
_entity.pdbx_description
1 polymer ?
#
loop_
_entity_poly.entity_id
_entity_poly.type
_entity_poly.pdbx_seq_one_letter_code
_entity_poly.pdbx_strand_id
1 'polypeptide(L)'
;MSLIELRNISRFYKIGKEQKKFVLKAVSLSFPNKGLISVLGKSGSGKSTLLNLVGGIDKASEGTVYFDNEDISKFREGKMVMFRSQMVSYIFQHYHLLESQTALFNVMLPALINGDDYKTACKKATDLLNSFSIDKELFNKKCADLSGGEKERIAILRSLINKPKVILADEPTGALDKNNAILTMGTLKKMSEECLVIVVTHNASLAEQYSDRIIKMSDGRVVADIRINNLYSKTNRELPKKRKTNYQWLNKIISSNFTKRFKRNIFSMFALVVGLVSSMLIFGFANGKDASITKTMEKQFDFGTASISKENKLVSYDSPITLIQTMRPSNEEIQKISQTCTDFHICYSYDSLVTAYPTVLYNDQEIDNFSYNPVYSFSDKSINRDLLIKGKLPRFDTLNQVVINQIAYKQLNKLFKYDSLNALLRIKEQQSYSLPTGDSEKPYATDYFVFDHLVQIVGVVNEVEFLNTPKIFYSYLAMDDYMNETILNNLSVYLGDTTWKDVVTDALDNEPLSSYSCRLFLKDFNNLSSLRNINAVIKDNFSVTCNGLTVEETLFTLVSAASIGMEVFLAIALVGIVMILGIVSFASYNEDIKDSAILLCYGAKRDDIATIYVFESVVIGLISVAISFITSILIAKPVNLLIERFTSLIDPINIPFMRFHNHTLLFPFLIIGATLFVCVIATYLPIGFSKRISLKEELKAND
;
A
#
# COMPACT_ATOMS: atom_id res chain seq x y z
N MET A 1 51.86 23.46 -30.93
CA MET A 1 51.23 22.20 -30.44
C MET A 1 49.73 22.29 -30.71
N SER A 2 49.14 21.23 -31.17
CA SER A 2 47.69 21.14 -31.42
C SER A 2 46.95 20.88 -30.13
N LEU A 3 45.82 21.57 -29.88
CA LEU A 3 44.92 21.32 -28.75
C LEU A 3 44.16 20.01 -28.94
N ILE A 4 43.67 19.77 -30.19
CA ILE A 4 42.96 18.58 -30.52
C ILE A 4 43.65 17.88 -31.69
N GLU A 5 43.79 16.57 -31.59
CA GLU A 5 44.38 15.75 -32.67
C GLU A 5 43.53 14.51 -32.92
N LEU A 6 43.08 14.35 -34.15
CA LEU A 6 42.37 13.18 -34.61
C LEU A 6 43.35 12.30 -35.41
N ARG A 7 43.48 11.02 -35.01
CA ARG A 7 44.37 10.06 -35.71
C ARG A 7 43.53 8.90 -36.26
N ASN A 8 43.42 8.85 -37.58
CA ASN A 8 42.75 7.79 -38.35
C ASN A 8 41.36 7.47 -37.82
N ILE A 9 40.55 8.50 -37.56
CA ILE A 9 39.22 8.36 -36.99
C ILE A 9 38.23 7.78 -38.05
N SER A 10 37.66 6.64 -37.75
CA SER A 10 36.50 6.10 -38.46
C SER A 10 35.31 5.97 -37.55
N ARG A 11 34.12 6.29 -38.05
CA ARG A 11 32.85 6.07 -37.36
C ARG A 11 31.87 5.38 -38.30
N PHE A 12 31.34 4.23 -37.85
CA PHE A 12 30.32 3.48 -38.57
C PHE A 12 29.18 3.08 -37.61
N TYR A 13 28.00 2.91 -38.19
CA TYR A 13 26.84 2.35 -37.50
C TYR A 13 26.48 1.01 -38.12
N LYS A 14 26.10 0.04 -37.31
CA LYS A 14 25.63 -1.28 -37.75
C LYS A 14 24.20 -1.17 -38.27
N ILE A 15 23.92 -1.63 -39.47
CA ILE A 15 22.59 -1.76 -40.05
C ILE A 15 22.31 -3.26 -40.15
N GLY A 16 21.44 -3.77 -39.26
CA GLY A 16 21.23 -5.21 -39.17
C GLY A 16 22.45 -5.97 -38.60
N LYS A 17 22.56 -7.27 -38.93
CA LYS A 17 23.63 -8.13 -38.36
C LYS A 17 25.01 -7.97 -39.02
N GLU A 18 25.10 -7.58 -40.29
CA GLU A 18 26.35 -7.66 -41.06
C GLU A 18 26.79 -6.36 -41.78
N GLN A 19 25.89 -5.40 -42.03
CA GLN A 19 26.26 -4.20 -42.75
C GLN A 19 26.73 -3.06 -41.88
N LYS A 20 27.89 -2.43 -42.25
CA LYS A 20 28.43 -1.23 -41.61
C LYS A 20 28.24 -0.03 -42.52
N LYS A 21 27.55 1.00 -42.09
CA LYS A 21 27.45 2.29 -42.76
C LYS A 21 28.50 3.22 -42.18
N PHE A 22 29.55 3.48 -42.96
CA PHE A 22 30.59 4.42 -42.57
C PHE A 22 30.11 5.86 -42.75
N VAL A 23 30.26 6.67 -41.67
CA VAL A 23 29.97 8.10 -41.67
C VAL A 23 31.24 8.92 -41.67
N LEU A 24 32.32 8.44 -41.05
CA LEU A 24 33.66 8.97 -41.14
C LEU A 24 34.62 7.85 -41.52
N LYS A 25 35.59 8.18 -42.40
CA LYS A 25 36.52 7.20 -43.02
C LYS A 25 37.95 7.71 -42.85
N ALA A 26 38.70 7.17 -41.90
CA ALA A 26 40.15 7.43 -41.65
C ALA A 26 40.49 8.93 -41.63
N VAL A 27 39.72 9.74 -40.91
CA VAL A 27 39.93 11.18 -40.81
C VAL A 27 41.11 11.48 -39.84
N SER A 28 42.10 12.23 -40.31
CA SER A 28 43.21 12.74 -39.49
C SER A 28 43.26 14.26 -39.64
N LEU A 29 43.15 14.96 -38.49
CA LEU A 29 43.12 16.42 -38.41
C LEU A 29 43.78 16.90 -37.10
N SER A 30 44.39 18.07 -37.15
CA SER A 30 44.89 18.73 -35.97
C SER A 30 44.30 20.15 -35.83
N PHE A 31 43.87 20.53 -34.63
CA PHE A 31 43.27 21.83 -34.37
C PHE A 31 44.16 22.63 -33.41
N PRO A 32 44.35 23.93 -33.67
CA PRO A 32 45.06 24.82 -32.75
C PRO A 32 44.28 25.11 -31.47
N ASN A 33 44.82 25.85 -30.54
CA ASN A 33 44.18 26.20 -29.30
C ASN A 33 43.31 27.48 -29.37
N LYS A 34 43.37 28.23 -30.47
CA LYS A 34 42.55 29.42 -30.75
C LYS A 34 42.24 29.53 -32.25
N GLY A 35 41.24 30.34 -32.57
CA GLY A 35 40.82 30.65 -33.92
C GLY A 35 39.49 30.04 -34.31
N LEU A 36 38.89 30.57 -35.35
CA LEU A 36 37.62 30.10 -35.90
C LEU A 36 37.90 29.16 -37.09
N ILE A 37 37.48 27.91 -36.99
CA ILE A 37 37.64 26.89 -38.02
C ILE A 37 36.25 26.46 -38.51
N SER A 38 35.98 26.63 -39.77
CA SER A 38 34.75 26.15 -40.38
C SER A 38 34.95 24.79 -41.05
N VAL A 39 33.99 23.87 -40.80
CA VAL A 39 33.90 22.56 -41.45
C VAL A 39 32.72 22.62 -42.43
N LEU A 40 33.04 22.68 -43.71
CA LEU A 40 32.10 22.78 -44.84
C LEU A 40 31.83 21.42 -45.47
N GLY A 41 30.60 21.20 -45.94
CA GLY A 41 30.23 20.03 -46.69
C GLY A 41 28.72 19.88 -46.84
N LYS A 42 28.27 19.06 -47.78
CA LYS A 42 26.85 18.76 -47.98
C LYS A 42 26.26 18.07 -46.75
N SER A 43 24.92 18.09 -46.65
CA SER A 43 24.23 17.30 -45.62
C SER A 43 24.62 15.82 -45.73
N GLY A 44 24.86 15.15 -44.60
CA GLY A 44 25.31 13.74 -44.57
C GLY A 44 26.82 13.52 -44.80
N SER A 45 27.64 14.53 -45.03
CA SER A 45 29.10 14.36 -45.22
C SER A 45 29.89 14.00 -43.94
N GLY A 46 29.25 13.87 -42.77
CA GLY A 46 29.89 13.47 -41.52
C GLY A 46 30.27 14.62 -40.56
N LYS A 47 29.96 15.89 -40.88
CA LYS A 47 30.36 17.09 -40.13
C LYS A 47 29.92 17.06 -38.66
N SER A 48 28.62 16.89 -38.37
CA SER A 48 28.09 16.83 -36.97
C SER A 48 28.64 15.60 -36.25
N THR A 49 28.90 14.49 -36.95
CA THR A 49 29.54 13.31 -36.35
C THR A 49 30.98 13.62 -35.91
N LEU A 50 31.74 14.35 -36.75
CA LEU A 50 33.08 14.82 -36.40
C LEU A 50 33.05 15.71 -35.16
N LEU A 51 32.12 16.65 -35.09
CA LEU A 51 31.90 17.55 -33.95
C LEU A 51 31.61 16.76 -32.68
N ASN A 52 30.70 15.76 -32.76
CA ASN A 52 30.33 14.93 -31.63
C ASN A 52 31.47 14.06 -31.08
N LEU A 53 32.38 13.59 -31.97
CA LEU A 53 33.59 12.87 -31.54
C LEU A 53 34.58 13.79 -30.83
N VAL A 54 34.81 14.98 -31.38
CA VAL A 54 35.69 16.00 -30.76
C VAL A 54 35.19 16.38 -29.38
N GLY A 55 33.91 16.51 -29.18
CA GLY A 55 33.31 16.93 -27.92
C GLY A 55 33.00 15.81 -26.94
N GLY A 56 33.32 14.56 -27.29
CA GLY A 56 33.07 13.41 -26.40
C GLY A 56 31.60 13.06 -26.18
N ILE A 57 30.71 13.48 -27.10
CA ILE A 57 29.29 13.04 -27.12
C ILE A 57 29.18 11.65 -27.73
N ASP A 58 29.96 11.36 -28.78
CA ASP A 58 30.04 10.06 -29.40
C ASP A 58 31.46 9.48 -29.30
N LYS A 59 31.64 8.21 -29.58
CA LYS A 59 32.94 7.52 -29.57
C LYS A 59 33.34 7.10 -30.96
N ALA A 60 34.62 7.22 -31.30
CA ALA A 60 35.15 6.67 -32.52
C ALA A 60 34.98 5.14 -32.56
N SER A 61 34.68 4.58 -33.75
CA SER A 61 34.66 3.15 -33.95
C SER A 61 36.11 2.61 -34.15
N GLU A 62 36.96 3.42 -34.79
CA GLU A 62 38.39 3.14 -34.98
C GLU A 62 39.18 4.47 -34.90
N GLY A 63 40.44 4.38 -34.56
CA GLY A 63 41.29 5.52 -34.34
C GLY A 63 41.13 6.18 -32.95
N THR A 64 41.83 7.32 -32.75
CA THR A 64 41.90 7.98 -31.44
C THR A 64 41.75 9.50 -31.55
N VAL A 65 41.04 10.07 -30.58
CA VAL A 65 40.90 11.51 -30.41
C VAL A 65 41.76 11.95 -29.18
N TYR A 66 42.70 12.83 -29.43
CA TYR A 66 43.52 13.41 -28.37
C TYR A 66 43.07 14.83 -28.06
N PHE A 67 43.02 15.17 -26.80
CA PHE A 67 42.84 16.53 -26.30
C PHE A 67 44.01 16.86 -25.36
N ASP A 68 44.78 17.89 -25.69
CA ASP A 68 46.01 18.28 -24.97
C ASP A 68 46.94 17.06 -24.70
N ASN A 69 47.15 16.23 -25.75
CA ASN A 69 47.93 14.99 -25.75
C ASN A 69 47.35 13.84 -24.90
N GLU A 70 46.15 13.96 -24.35
CA GLU A 70 45.46 12.88 -23.66
C GLU A 70 44.41 12.22 -24.54
N ASP A 71 44.35 10.89 -24.58
CA ASP A 71 43.36 10.12 -25.32
C ASP A 71 42.02 10.18 -24.58
N ILE A 72 41.07 10.94 -25.15
CA ILE A 72 39.72 11.10 -24.55
C ILE A 72 38.89 9.84 -24.60
N SER A 73 39.21 8.88 -25.50
CA SER A 73 38.45 7.61 -25.60
C SER A 73 38.65 6.74 -24.34
N LYS A 74 39.76 6.94 -23.61
CA LYS A 74 40.09 6.26 -22.36
C LYS A 74 39.56 6.94 -21.12
N PHE A 75 38.87 8.08 -21.24
CA PHE A 75 38.33 8.77 -20.08
C PHE A 75 37.24 7.96 -19.44
N ARG A 76 37.37 7.70 -18.13
CA ARG A 76 36.28 7.17 -17.31
C ARG A 76 35.17 8.23 -17.21
N GLU A 77 33.94 7.81 -16.92
CA GLU A 77 32.76 8.69 -16.88
C GLU A 77 32.98 9.99 -16.09
N GLY A 78 33.56 9.93 -14.91
CA GLY A 78 33.85 11.14 -14.11
C GLY A 78 34.82 12.11 -14.80
N LYS A 79 35.85 11.63 -15.54
CA LYS A 79 36.76 12.48 -16.29
C LYS A 79 36.11 13.05 -17.54
N MET A 80 35.24 12.28 -18.19
CA MET A 80 34.45 12.72 -19.34
C MET A 80 33.41 13.80 -18.95
N VAL A 81 32.80 13.68 -17.78
CA VAL A 81 31.92 14.70 -17.18
C VAL A 81 32.69 16.03 -16.98
N MET A 82 33.87 15.97 -16.37
CA MET A 82 34.71 17.18 -16.21
C MET A 82 35.17 17.76 -17.54
N PHE A 83 35.51 16.92 -18.51
CA PHE A 83 35.86 17.36 -19.85
C PHE A 83 34.70 18.14 -20.51
N ARG A 84 33.49 17.62 -20.50
CA ARG A 84 32.30 18.29 -21.06
C ARG A 84 31.92 19.55 -20.29
N SER A 85 32.06 19.59 -18.95
CA SER A 85 31.66 20.75 -18.15
C SER A 85 32.66 21.93 -18.18
N GLN A 86 33.98 21.66 -18.41
CA GLN A 86 35.02 22.68 -18.23
C GLN A 86 35.78 22.99 -19.52
N MET A 87 35.99 21.99 -20.41
CA MET A 87 36.87 22.13 -21.56
C MET A 87 36.12 22.41 -22.84
N VAL A 88 34.92 21.84 -23.02
CA VAL A 88 34.14 21.92 -24.25
C VAL A 88 32.78 22.49 -23.96
N SER A 89 32.27 23.31 -24.87
CA SER A 89 30.89 23.77 -24.87
C SER A 89 30.26 23.61 -26.24
N TYR A 90 28.93 23.45 -26.25
CA TYR A 90 28.16 23.18 -27.45
C TYR A 90 27.14 24.27 -27.75
N ILE A 91 27.05 24.62 -29.05
CA ILE A 91 25.95 25.38 -29.65
C ILE A 91 25.30 24.43 -30.66
N PHE A 92 24.10 23.95 -30.35
CA PHE A 92 23.38 22.99 -31.16
C PHE A 92 22.50 23.68 -32.22
N GLN A 93 22.22 23.01 -33.31
CA GLN A 93 21.42 23.50 -34.46
C GLN A 93 20.02 23.97 -34.03
N HIS A 94 19.35 23.29 -33.08
CA HIS A 94 18.02 23.63 -32.54
C HIS A 94 18.11 24.29 -31.15
N TYR A 95 19.23 24.96 -30.84
CA TYR A 95 19.51 25.68 -29.57
C TYR A 95 19.51 24.79 -28.32
N HIS A 96 18.68 23.77 -28.26
CA HIS A 96 18.50 22.83 -27.13
C HIS A 96 18.53 23.54 -25.77
N LEU A 97 17.64 24.53 -25.61
CA LEU A 97 17.40 25.17 -24.32
C LEU A 97 16.40 24.35 -23.52
N LEU A 98 16.50 24.41 -22.19
CA LEU A 98 15.45 23.93 -21.30
C LEU A 98 14.26 24.87 -21.39
N GLU A 99 13.26 24.52 -22.19
CA GLU A 99 12.14 25.41 -22.55
C GLU A 99 11.29 25.83 -21.36
N SER A 100 11.14 24.94 -20.37
CA SER A 100 10.41 25.21 -19.13
C SER A 100 11.13 26.17 -18.18
N GLN A 101 12.42 26.46 -18.43
CA GLN A 101 13.27 27.29 -17.59
C GLN A 101 13.44 28.69 -18.18
N THR A 102 13.83 29.65 -17.33
CA THR A 102 14.10 31.03 -17.75
C THR A 102 15.40 31.14 -18.56
N ALA A 103 15.51 32.24 -19.33
CA ALA A 103 16.75 32.54 -20.07
C ALA A 103 17.96 32.64 -19.13
N LEU A 104 17.82 33.34 -18.01
CA LEU A 104 18.86 33.45 -16.98
C LEU A 104 19.27 32.07 -16.46
N PHE A 105 18.32 31.20 -16.13
CA PHE A 105 18.62 29.85 -15.64
C PHE A 105 19.35 28.98 -16.68
N ASN A 106 18.95 29.06 -17.95
CA ASN A 106 19.63 28.37 -19.04
C ASN A 106 21.09 28.82 -19.15
N VAL A 107 21.38 30.13 -19.07
CA VAL A 107 22.75 30.64 -19.14
C VAL A 107 23.56 30.21 -17.91
N MET A 108 23.00 30.25 -16.69
CA MET A 108 23.73 29.89 -15.48
C MET A 108 23.93 28.39 -15.26
N LEU A 109 23.13 27.53 -15.95
CA LEU A 109 23.10 26.08 -15.74
C LEU A 109 24.46 25.39 -15.86
N PRO A 110 25.31 25.62 -16.89
CA PRO A 110 26.62 24.98 -16.97
C PRO A 110 27.55 25.35 -15.80
N ALA A 111 27.44 26.57 -15.27
CA ALA A 111 28.24 26.98 -14.12
C ALA A 111 27.80 26.27 -12.84
N LEU A 112 26.47 26.10 -12.65
CA LEU A 112 25.90 25.32 -11.55
C LEU A 112 26.32 23.84 -11.61
N ILE A 113 26.25 23.22 -12.78
CA ILE A 113 26.69 21.83 -12.99
C ILE A 113 28.18 21.69 -12.72
N ASN A 114 28.97 22.71 -13.08
CA ASN A 114 30.44 22.76 -12.81
C ASN A 114 30.76 22.98 -11.31
N GLY A 115 29.77 23.25 -10.45
CA GLY A 115 29.91 23.33 -9.00
C GLY A 115 29.92 24.74 -8.41
N ASP A 116 29.60 25.77 -9.19
CA ASP A 116 29.36 27.10 -8.66
C ASP A 116 28.09 27.11 -7.77
N ASP A 117 28.08 27.93 -6.73
CA ASP A 117 26.87 28.19 -5.97
C ASP A 117 25.91 29.07 -6.77
N TYR A 118 24.61 29.02 -6.40
CA TYR A 118 23.56 29.71 -7.13
C TYR A 118 23.80 31.21 -7.27
N LYS A 119 24.31 31.86 -6.22
CA LYS A 119 24.56 33.32 -6.21
C LYS A 119 25.69 33.68 -7.16
N THR A 120 26.79 32.91 -7.14
CA THR A 120 27.94 33.11 -8.05
C THR A 120 27.56 32.86 -9.50
N ALA A 121 26.84 31.74 -9.79
CA ALA A 121 26.40 31.43 -11.13
C ALA A 121 25.39 32.49 -11.67
N CYS A 122 24.47 32.97 -10.84
CA CYS A 122 23.54 34.02 -11.18
C CYS A 122 24.27 35.33 -11.54
N LYS A 123 25.25 35.74 -10.72
CA LYS A 123 26.04 36.95 -11.00
C LYS A 123 26.80 36.82 -12.33
N LYS A 124 27.52 35.70 -12.55
CA LYS A 124 28.23 35.44 -13.82
C LYS A 124 27.29 35.51 -15.04
N ALA A 125 26.09 34.87 -14.93
CA ALA A 125 25.13 34.86 -16.00
C ALA A 125 24.54 36.26 -16.27
N THR A 126 24.24 37.02 -15.21
CA THR A 126 23.73 38.40 -15.32
C THR A 126 24.78 39.31 -15.94
N ASP A 127 26.03 39.24 -15.51
CA ASP A 127 27.12 40.04 -16.07
C ASP A 127 27.30 39.70 -17.56
N LEU A 128 27.23 38.42 -17.93
CA LEU A 128 27.35 37.95 -19.31
C LEU A 128 26.18 38.42 -20.17
N LEU A 129 24.96 38.30 -19.70
CA LEU A 129 23.75 38.79 -20.41
C LEU A 129 23.82 40.31 -20.66
N ASN A 130 24.24 41.07 -19.66
CA ASN A 130 24.41 42.53 -19.78
C ASN A 130 25.52 42.88 -20.78
N SER A 131 26.67 42.17 -20.80
CA SER A 131 27.79 42.44 -21.70
C SER A 131 27.44 42.21 -23.19
N PHE A 132 26.41 41.38 -23.47
CA PHE A 132 25.86 41.16 -24.81
C PHE A 132 24.58 41.95 -25.07
N SER A 133 24.26 42.95 -24.25
CA SER A 133 23.10 43.84 -24.41
C SER A 133 21.77 43.11 -24.57
N ILE A 134 21.61 42.03 -23.82
CA ILE A 134 20.34 41.32 -23.72
C ILE A 134 19.38 42.12 -22.83
N ASP A 135 18.14 42.32 -23.30
CA ASP A 135 17.14 43.04 -22.54
C ASP A 135 16.86 42.35 -21.20
N LYS A 136 16.81 43.12 -20.10
CA LYS A 136 16.55 42.62 -18.75
C LYS A 136 15.19 41.92 -18.60
N GLU A 137 14.19 42.31 -19.39
CA GLU A 137 12.88 41.66 -19.40
C GLU A 137 12.96 40.18 -19.82
N LEU A 138 13.93 39.85 -20.68
CA LEU A 138 14.12 38.49 -21.16
C LEU A 138 14.73 37.56 -20.09
N PHE A 139 15.40 38.11 -19.06
CA PHE A 139 16.12 37.30 -18.06
C PHE A 139 15.19 36.29 -17.36
N ASN A 140 13.99 36.76 -17.01
CA ASN A 140 12.99 35.94 -16.29
C ASN A 140 11.95 35.29 -17.20
N LYS A 141 12.01 35.57 -18.52
CA LYS A 141 11.11 34.96 -19.50
C LYS A 141 11.51 33.52 -19.74
N LYS A 142 10.52 32.61 -19.84
CA LYS A 142 10.77 31.20 -20.18
C LYS A 142 11.32 31.09 -21.59
N CYS A 143 12.25 30.14 -21.81
CA CYS A 143 12.81 29.93 -23.15
C CYS A 143 11.78 29.47 -24.18
N ALA A 144 10.68 28.81 -23.77
CA ALA A 144 9.57 28.50 -24.65
C ALA A 144 9.00 29.75 -25.35
N ASP A 145 8.95 30.88 -24.65
CA ASP A 145 8.30 32.14 -25.07
C ASP A 145 9.27 33.09 -25.81
N LEU A 146 10.52 32.66 -26.05
CA LEU A 146 11.53 33.46 -26.77
C LEU A 146 11.42 33.25 -28.29
N SER A 147 11.72 34.30 -29.05
CA SER A 147 11.91 34.21 -30.49
C SER A 147 13.15 33.37 -30.86
N GLY A 148 13.25 32.89 -32.09
CA GLY A 148 14.38 32.09 -32.57
C GLY A 148 15.73 32.78 -32.38
N GLY A 149 15.83 34.05 -32.72
CA GLY A 149 17.07 34.83 -32.52
C GLY A 149 17.43 35.12 -31.06
N GLU A 150 16.42 35.26 -30.17
CA GLU A 150 16.65 35.35 -28.73
C GLU A 150 17.13 34.01 -28.15
N LYS A 151 16.50 32.89 -28.55
CA LYS A 151 16.94 31.54 -28.16
C LYS A 151 18.39 31.28 -28.54
N GLU A 152 18.77 31.66 -29.76
CA GLU A 152 20.15 31.50 -30.22
C GLU A 152 21.14 32.30 -29.37
N ARG A 153 20.89 33.59 -29.14
CA ARG A 153 21.74 34.42 -28.29
C ARG A 153 21.90 33.83 -26.89
N ILE A 154 20.81 33.34 -26.29
CA ILE A 154 20.88 32.66 -24.99
C ILE A 154 21.71 31.38 -25.08
N ALA A 155 21.61 30.58 -26.17
CA ALA A 155 22.39 29.36 -26.35
C ALA A 155 23.88 29.66 -26.49
N ILE A 156 24.25 30.75 -27.21
CA ILE A 156 25.62 31.22 -27.31
C ILE A 156 26.15 31.63 -25.93
N LEU A 157 25.41 32.46 -25.21
CA LEU A 157 25.83 32.93 -23.87
C LEU A 157 25.96 31.78 -22.87
N ARG A 158 25.06 30.79 -22.93
CA ARG A 158 25.18 29.56 -22.15
C ARG A 158 26.50 28.83 -22.42
N SER A 159 26.95 28.82 -23.68
CA SER A 159 28.21 28.16 -24.03
C SER A 159 29.46 28.85 -23.47
N LEU A 160 29.36 30.14 -23.10
CA LEU A 160 30.51 30.96 -22.66
C LEU A 160 30.73 31.00 -21.15
N ILE A 161 29.73 30.72 -20.36
CA ILE A 161 29.73 31.01 -18.90
C ILE A 161 30.92 30.35 -18.16
N ASN A 162 31.33 29.16 -18.61
CA ASN A 162 32.48 28.43 -18.02
C ASN A 162 33.82 28.75 -18.67
N LYS A 163 33.87 29.67 -19.63
CA LYS A 163 35.08 30.02 -20.41
C LYS A 163 35.76 28.76 -20.97
N PRO A 164 35.09 28.00 -21.85
CA PRO A 164 35.60 26.74 -22.36
C PRO A 164 36.84 26.97 -23.24
N LYS A 165 37.66 25.93 -23.38
CA LYS A 165 38.81 25.97 -24.31
C LYS A 165 38.38 25.73 -25.76
N VAL A 166 37.22 25.04 -25.94
CA VAL A 166 36.67 24.73 -27.25
C VAL A 166 35.16 24.97 -27.27
N ILE A 167 34.71 25.72 -28.28
CA ILE A 167 33.28 25.87 -28.61
C ILE A 167 33.03 25.11 -29.88
N LEU A 168 32.02 24.21 -29.85
CA LEU A 168 31.57 23.39 -30.96
C LEU A 168 30.19 23.88 -31.40
N ALA A 169 30.07 24.44 -32.59
CA ALA A 169 28.82 24.98 -33.11
C ALA A 169 28.35 24.17 -34.36
N ASP A 170 27.20 23.52 -34.23
CA ASP A 170 26.59 22.74 -35.31
C ASP A 170 25.50 23.56 -35.99
N GLU A 171 25.76 24.05 -37.17
CA GLU A 171 24.90 24.89 -38.01
C GLU A 171 24.26 26.09 -37.29
N PRO A 172 25.06 26.92 -36.57
CA PRO A 172 24.54 27.96 -35.70
C PRO A 172 23.76 29.06 -36.44
N THR A 173 23.84 29.12 -37.77
CA THR A 173 23.19 30.13 -38.60
C THR A 173 22.07 29.55 -39.50
N GLY A 174 21.79 28.25 -39.35
CA GLY A 174 20.91 27.53 -40.30
C GLY A 174 19.45 27.96 -40.27
N ALA A 175 18.97 28.45 -39.14
CA ALA A 175 17.57 28.90 -38.94
C ALA A 175 17.41 30.43 -38.89
N LEU A 176 18.47 31.17 -39.24
CA LEU A 176 18.48 32.65 -39.09
C LEU A 176 18.35 33.37 -40.41
N ASP A 177 17.80 34.57 -40.34
CA ASP A 177 17.90 35.53 -41.42
C ASP A 177 19.35 36.04 -41.62
N LYS A 178 19.63 36.60 -42.75
CA LYS A 178 20.96 37.02 -43.17
C LYS A 178 21.67 37.95 -42.14
N ASN A 179 20.93 38.89 -41.55
CA ASN A 179 21.49 39.85 -40.62
C ASN A 179 21.89 39.19 -39.30
N ASN A 180 21.01 38.35 -38.75
CA ASN A 180 21.30 37.60 -37.53
C ASN A 180 22.42 36.56 -37.73
N ALA A 181 22.50 35.91 -38.91
CA ALA A 181 23.58 35.03 -39.26
C ALA A 181 24.96 35.74 -39.28
N ILE A 182 25.04 36.95 -39.81
CA ILE A 182 26.23 37.81 -39.80
C ILE A 182 26.62 38.16 -38.35
N LEU A 183 25.67 38.58 -37.53
CA LEU A 183 25.89 38.93 -36.13
C LEU A 183 26.42 37.73 -35.33
N THR A 184 25.84 36.55 -35.55
CA THR A 184 26.24 35.30 -34.88
C THR A 184 27.67 34.90 -35.25
N MET A 185 28.01 34.90 -36.55
CA MET A 185 29.37 34.59 -37.01
C MET A 185 30.40 35.62 -36.52
N GLY A 186 30.05 36.91 -36.50
CA GLY A 186 30.87 37.97 -35.90
C GLY A 186 31.13 37.76 -34.42
N THR A 187 30.12 37.34 -33.68
CA THR A 187 30.23 36.98 -32.26
C THR A 187 31.13 35.78 -32.05
N LEU A 188 30.97 34.71 -32.82
CA LEU A 188 31.81 33.51 -32.77
C LEU A 188 33.29 33.86 -33.17
N LYS A 189 33.47 34.75 -34.11
CA LYS A 189 34.83 35.24 -34.52
C LYS A 189 35.50 35.97 -33.34
N LYS A 190 34.78 36.86 -32.66
CA LYS A 190 35.33 37.55 -31.48
C LYS A 190 35.72 36.59 -30.37
N MET A 191 34.90 35.56 -30.12
CA MET A 191 35.21 34.49 -29.15
C MET A 191 36.44 33.67 -29.55
N SER A 192 36.68 33.49 -30.83
CA SER A 192 37.79 32.69 -31.33
C SER A 192 39.16 33.34 -31.04
N GLU A 193 39.20 34.59 -30.61
CA GLU A 193 40.44 35.24 -30.12
C GLU A 193 40.89 34.65 -28.78
N GLU A 194 40.00 34.14 -27.96
CA GLU A 194 40.28 33.57 -26.64
C GLU A 194 40.35 32.05 -26.62
N CYS A 195 39.50 31.35 -27.43
CA CYS A 195 39.39 29.90 -27.47
C CYS A 195 39.31 29.36 -28.91
N LEU A 196 39.35 28.04 -29.05
CA LEU A 196 39.10 27.38 -30.34
C LEU A 196 37.57 27.34 -30.60
N VAL A 197 37.12 27.84 -31.75
CA VAL A 197 35.77 27.75 -32.20
C VAL A 197 35.72 26.90 -33.47
N ILE A 198 35.00 25.77 -33.42
CA ILE A 198 34.78 24.89 -34.59
C ILE A 198 33.31 25.02 -35.02
N VAL A 199 33.08 25.57 -36.19
CA VAL A 199 31.73 25.79 -36.77
C VAL A 199 31.50 24.82 -37.90
N VAL A 200 30.46 24.02 -37.78
CA VAL A 200 29.95 23.23 -38.90
C VAL A 200 28.89 24.05 -39.62
N THR A 201 29.03 24.23 -40.92
CA THR A 201 28.08 24.99 -41.74
C THR A 201 28.07 24.51 -43.17
N HIS A 202 26.98 24.78 -43.87
CA HIS A 202 26.86 24.61 -45.33
C HIS A 202 26.99 25.97 -46.07
N ASN A 203 27.06 27.08 -45.34
CA ASN A 203 27.17 28.44 -45.89
C ASN A 203 28.65 28.78 -46.18
N ALA A 204 29.06 28.63 -47.42
CA ALA A 204 30.45 28.87 -47.83
C ALA A 204 30.84 30.33 -47.69
N SER A 205 29.95 31.30 -48.01
CA SER A 205 30.27 32.73 -47.98
C SER A 205 30.56 33.22 -46.55
N LEU A 206 29.79 32.79 -45.55
CA LEU A 206 30.05 33.12 -44.17
C LEU A 206 31.32 32.44 -43.63
N ALA A 207 31.58 31.19 -44.04
CA ALA A 207 32.80 30.51 -43.67
C ALA A 207 34.05 31.22 -44.23
N GLU A 208 34.02 31.63 -45.50
CA GLU A 208 35.14 32.37 -46.17
C GLU A 208 35.38 33.74 -45.51
N GLN A 209 34.31 34.42 -45.11
CA GLN A 209 34.42 35.78 -44.54
C GLN A 209 34.97 35.78 -43.12
N TYR A 210 34.65 34.74 -42.27
CA TYR A 210 34.95 34.80 -40.84
C TYR A 210 35.99 33.81 -40.36
N SER A 211 36.27 32.72 -41.15
CA SER A 211 37.15 31.64 -40.65
C SER A 211 38.63 31.92 -40.89
N ASP A 212 39.43 31.44 -39.94
CA ASP A 212 40.91 31.39 -40.08
C ASP A 212 41.38 30.14 -40.83
N ARG A 213 40.53 29.10 -40.86
CA ARG A 213 40.79 27.86 -41.56
C ARG A 213 39.45 27.21 -42.00
N ILE A 214 39.44 26.65 -43.16
CA ILE A 214 38.29 25.98 -43.75
C ILE A 214 38.64 24.53 -44.06
N ILE A 215 37.93 23.57 -43.50
CA ILE A 215 38.03 22.14 -43.74
C ILE A 215 36.81 21.72 -44.59
N LYS A 216 37.07 21.21 -45.80
CA LYS A 216 35.96 20.70 -46.68
C LYS A 216 35.83 19.19 -46.52
N MET A 217 34.60 18.72 -46.25
CA MET A 217 34.30 17.30 -46.10
C MET A 217 33.32 16.81 -47.17
N SER A 218 33.60 15.62 -47.75
CA SER A 218 32.68 14.87 -48.60
C SER A 218 32.78 13.37 -48.28
N ASP A 219 31.63 12.67 -48.24
CA ASP A 219 31.51 11.22 -48.04
C ASP A 219 32.34 10.65 -46.87
N GLY A 220 32.39 11.41 -45.78
CA GLY A 220 33.07 11.03 -44.55
C GLY A 220 34.59 11.21 -44.59
N ARG A 221 35.12 11.92 -45.61
CA ARG A 221 36.57 12.22 -45.75
C ARG A 221 36.81 13.71 -45.81
N VAL A 222 38.03 14.11 -45.45
CA VAL A 222 38.51 15.47 -45.66
C VAL A 222 39.03 15.57 -47.07
N VAL A 223 38.42 16.47 -47.87
CA VAL A 223 38.79 16.69 -49.26
C VAL A 223 39.67 17.92 -49.50
N ALA A 224 39.59 18.90 -48.60
CA ALA A 224 40.47 20.07 -48.63
C ALA A 224 40.64 20.63 -47.22
N ASP A 225 41.80 21.21 -46.96
CA ASP A 225 42.19 21.88 -45.71
C ASP A 225 42.87 23.21 -46.04
N ILE A 226 42.12 24.29 -45.99
CA ILE A 226 42.55 25.63 -46.46
C ILE A 226 42.83 26.49 -45.22
N ARG A 227 44.06 26.92 -45.05
CA ARG A 227 44.48 27.86 -43.98
C ARG A 227 44.53 29.27 -44.56
N ILE A 228 43.73 30.17 -43.93
CA ILE A 228 43.65 31.60 -44.30
C ILE A 228 44.61 32.41 -43.45
N ASN A 229 44.66 32.16 -42.15
CA ASN A 229 45.53 32.84 -41.20
C ASN A 229 46.44 31.86 -40.45
N ASN A 230 47.65 32.29 -40.13
CA ASN A 230 48.58 31.50 -39.31
C ASN A 230 48.23 31.64 -37.82
N LEU A 231 47.69 30.57 -37.26
CA LEU A 231 47.30 30.49 -35.86
C LEU A 231 48.43 29.88 -35.04
N TYR A 232 49.24 30.72 -34.36
CA TYR A 232 50.27 30.26 -33.44
C TYR A 232 49.92 30.77 -32.02
N SER A 233 49.87 29.85 -31.03
CA SER A 233 49.80 30.26 -29.64
C SER A 233 50.50 29.24 -28.72
N LYS A 234 51.11 29.75 -27.65
CA LYS A 234 51.72 28.94 -26.58
C LYS A 234 50.61 28.35 -25.71
N THR A 235 50.67 27.06 -25.45
CA THR A 235 49.71 26.36 -24.58
C THR A 235 50.13 26.50 -23.12
N ASN A 236 49.24 27.06 -22.29
CA ASN A 236 49.33 26.85 -20.85
C ASN A 236 48.48 25.59 -20.51
N ARG A 237 49.14 24.56 -19.97
CA ARG A 237 48.49 23.35 -19.49
C ARG A 237 47.66 23.68 -18.25
N GLU A 238 46.34 23.73 -18.36
CA GLU A 238 45.44 23.70 -17.24
C GLU A 238 44.58 22.44 -17.37
N LEU A 239 44.83 21.48 -16.49
CA LEU A 239 44.02 20.30 -16.36
C LEU A 239 42.69 20.63 -15.63
N PRO A 240 41.57 19.93 -15.96
CA PRO A 240 40.30 20.12 -15.27
C PRO A 240 40.44 19.87 -13.78
N LYS A 241 40.04 20.83 -12.96
CA LYS A 241 40.10 20.75 -11.48
C LYS A 241 38.89 20.06 -10.95
N LYS A 242 39.06 19.04 -10.08
CA LYS A 242 37.96 18.38 -9.37
C LYS A 242 37.26 19.39 -8.48
N ARG A 243 36.00 19.72 -8.77
CA ARG A 243 35.18 20.63 -7.95
C ARG A 243 34.15 19.86 -7.14
N LYS A 244 33.65 20.45 -6.03
CA LYS A 244 32.57 19.92 -5.24
C LYS A 244 31.27 19.99 -6.07
N THR A 245 30.54 18.92 -6.11
CA THR A 245 29.23 18.87 -6.78
C THR A 245 28.24 19.72 -6.01
N ASN A 246 27.63 20.70 -6.67
CA ASN A 246 26.56 21.50 -6.08
C ASN A 246 25.21 20.99 -6.64
N TYR A 247 24.30 20.60 -5.76
CA TYR A 247 23.00 20.02 -6.14
C TYR A 247 21.86 21.07 -6.21
N GLN A 248 22.14 22.36 -6.05
CA GLN A 248 21.11 23.41 -6.04
C GLN A 248 20.32 23.50 -7.37
N TRP A 249 20.98 23.18 -8.49
CA TRP A 249 20.31 23.13 -9.80
C TRP A 249 19.30 21.99 -9.90
N LEU A 250 19.54 20.85 -9.23
CA LEU A 250 18.62 19.71 -9.19
C LEU A 250 17.28 20.10 -8.57
N ASN A 251 17.29 20.79 -7.43
CA ASN A 251 16.06 21.24 -6.75
C ASN A 251 15.22 22.13 -7.64
N LYS A 252 15.84 23.01 -8.44
CA LYS A 252 15.13 23.90 -9.36
C LYS A 252 14.47 23.12 -10.50
N ILE A 253 15.17 22.12 -11.07
CA ILE A 253 14.62 21.26 -12.12
C ILE A 253 13.50 20.38 -11.56
N ILE A 254 13.69 19.78 -10.39
CA ILE A 254 12.67 18.95 -9.72
C ILE A 254 11.39 19.74 -9.51
N SER A 255 11.49 20.96 -8.93
CA SER A 255 10.33 21.83 -8.71
C SER A 255 9.61 22.20 -10.00
N SER A 256 10.36 22.50 -11.08
CA SER A 256 9.79 22.81 -12.39
C SER A 256 9.09 21.59 -13.01
N ASN A 257 9.70 20.41 -12.93
CA ASN A 257 9.13 19.18 -13.46
C ASN A 257 7.86 18.79 -12.69
N PHE A 258 7.87 18.96 -11.36
CA PHE A 258 6.71 18.67 -10.52
C PHE A 258 5.48 19.47 -10.96
N THR A 259 5.65 20.79 -11.23
CA THR A 259 4.56 21.65 -11.71
C THR A 259 4.13 21.31 -13.14
N LYS A 260 5.08 21.03 -14.04
CA LYS A 260 4.80 20.65 -15.44
C LYS A 260 3.95 19.36 -15.52
N ARG A 261 4.20 18.42 -14.61
CA ARG A 261 3.58 17.09 -14.59
C ARG A 261 2.48 16.91 -13.56
N PHE A 262 1.93 18.01 -13.05
CA PHE A 262 0.99 18.01 -11.93
C PHE A 262 -0.16 17.01 -12.09
N LYS A 263 -0.82 16.96 -13.25
CA LYS A 263 -1.95 16.04 -13.52
C LYS A 263 -1.53 14.55 -13.41
N ARG A 264 -0.36 14.20 -13.93
CA ARG A 264 0.17 12.83 -13.87
C ARG A 264 0.61 12.47 -12.45
N ASN A 265 1.22 13.39 -11.76
CA ASN A 265 1.64 13.20 -10.37
C ASN A 265 0.44 12.98 -9.44
N ILE A 266 -0.69 13.68 -9.67
CA ILE A 266 -1.95 13.42 -8.96
C ILE A 266 -2.46 12.00 -9.23
N PHE A 267 -2.42 11.53 -10.48
CA PHE A 267 -2.85 10.17 -10.81
C PHE A 267 -2.00 9.11 -10.10
N SER A 268 -0.68 9.27 -10.12
CA SER A 268 0.26 8.39 -9.41
C SER A 268 0.03 8.41 -7.89
N MET A 269 -0.23 9.61 -7.36
CA MET A 269 -0.53 9.81 -5.94
C MET A 269 -1.85 9.13 -5.54
N PHE A 270 -2.89 9.25 -6.38
CA PHE A 270 -4.17 8.59 -6.16
C PHE A 270 -4.02 7.06 -6.13
N ALA A 271 -3.30 6.49 -7.10
CA ALA A 271 -3.04 5.04 -7.13
C ALA A 271 -2.29 4.55 -5.89
N LEU A 272 -1.28 5.31 -5.44
CA LEU A 272 -0.54 5.03 -4.21
C LEU A 272 -1.44 5.12 -2.96
N VAL A 273 -2.27 6.17 -2.87
CA VAL A 273 -3.19 6.37 -1.74
C VAL A 273 -4.16 5.21 -1.62
N VAL A 274 -4.78 4.79 -2.72
CA VAL A 274 -5.72 3.64 -2.72
C VAL A 274 -5.02 2.37 -2.25
N GLY A 275 -3.83 2.07 -2.78
CA GLY A 275 -3.07 0.89 -2.38
C GLY A 275 -2.60 0.92 -0.92
N LEU A 276 -2.15 2.07 -0.43
CA LEU A 276 -1.73 2.24 0.96
C LEU A 276 -2.90 2.17 1.94
N VAL A 277 -4.05 2.79 1.63
CA VAL A 277 -5.27 2.69 2.44
C VAL A 277 -5.73 1.24 2.54
N SER A 278 -5.78 0.53 1.40
CA SER A 278 -6.12 -0.90 1.40
C SER A 278 -5.16 -1.72 2.25
N SER A 279 -3.86 -1.46 2.15
CA SER A 279 -2.82 -2.10 2.98
C SER A 279 -3.03 -1.85 4.46
N MET A 280 -3.35 -0.61 4.83
CA MET A 280 -3.58 -0.24 6.24
C MET A 280 -4.83 -0.87 6.82
N LEU A 281 -5.91 -0.96 6.03
CA LEU A 281 -7.16 -1.61 6.45
C LEU A 281 -6.97 -3.13 6.61
N ILE A 282 -6.28 -3.80 5.69
CA ILE A 282 -5.97 -5.24 5.77
C ILE A 282 -5.10 -5.53 6.99
N PHE A 283 -4.07 -4.74 7.21
CA PHE A 283 -3.22 -4.87 8.40
C PHE A 283 -3.98 -4.57 9.69
N GLY A 284 -4.85 -3.55 9.68
CA GLY A 284 -5.75 -3.23 10.80
C GLY A 284 -6.69 -4.38 11.13
N PHE A 285 -7.21 -5.08 10.11
CA PHE A 285 -8.01 -6.28 10.28
C PHE A 285 -7.20 -7.43 10.85
N ALA A 286 -6.00 -7.70 10.31
CA ALA A 286 -5.12 -8.75 10.83
C ALA A 286 -4.79 -8.56 12.31
N ASN A 287 -4.60 -7.30 12.76
CA ASN A 287 -4.32 -6.97 14.16
C ASN A 287 -5.56 -6.93 15.06
N GLY A 288 -6.72 -6.60 14.50
CA GLY A 288 -7.95 -6.42 15.28
C GLY A 288 -8.82 -7.66 15.37
N LYS A 289 -8.66 -8.63 14.47
CA LYS A 289 -9.53 -9.79 14.34
C LYS A 289 -9.66 -10.61 15.63
N ASP A 290 -8.54 -10.91 16.28
CA ASP A 290 -8.53 -11.77 17.47
C ASP A 290 -9.25 -11.09 18.65
N ALA A 291 -8.95 -9.82 18.89
CA ALA A 291 -9.64 -9.04 19.91
C ALA A 291 -11.13 -8.83 19.57
N SER A 292 -11.47 -8.70 18.28
CA SER A 292 -12.85 -8.57 17.82
C SER A 292 -13.63 -9.86 18.04
N ILE A 293 -13.05 -11.02 17.73
CA ILE A 293 -13.68 -12.33 17.96
C ILE A 293 -13.95 -12.49 19.46
N THR A 294 -12.95 -12.32 20.30
CA THR A 294 -13.11 -12.44 21.75
C THR A 294 -14.19 -11.48 22.29
N LYS A 295 -14.14 -10.18 21.89
CA LYS A 295 -15.14 -9.19 22.30
C LYS A 295 -16.55 -9.51 21.78
N THR A 296 -16.67 -10.14 20.61
CA THR A 296 -17.93 -10.60 20.06
C THR A 296 -18.46 -11.79 20.83
N MET A 297 -17.57 -12.73 21.16
CA MET A 297 -17.93 -13.92 21.93
C MET A 297 -18.31 -13.60 23.38
N GLU A 298 -17.65 -12.63 24.02
CA GLU A 298 -18.01 -12.15 25.38
C GLU A 298 -19.46 -11.64 25.47
N LYS A 299 -20.04 -11.23 24.36
CA LYS A 299 -21.44 -10.81 24.27
C LYS A 299 -22.41 -11.95 23.99
N GLN A 300 -21.94 -13.18 23.85
CA GLN A 300 -22.83 -14.34 23.76
C GLN A 300 -23.16 -14.88 25.15
N PHE A 301 -24.42 -15.27 25.34
CA PHE A 301 -24.88 -15.83 26.61
C PHE A 301 -24.10 -17.11 27.00
N ASP A 302 -23.84 -17.98 26.04
CA ASP A 302 -23.16 -19.26 26.29
C ASP A 302 -21.63 -19.17 26.28
N PHE A 303 -21.04 -17.98 26.08
CA PHE A 303 -19.61 -17.81 26.14
C PHE A 303 -19.12 -17.85 27.58
N GLY A 304 -18.09 -18.64 27.84
CA GLY A 304 -17.60 -18.88 29.21
C GLY A 304 -18.37 -19.98 29.94
N THR A 305 -19.16 -20.78 29.22
CA THR A 305 -19.88 -21.93 29.79
C THR A 305 -19.31 -23.26 29.26
N ALA A 306 -19.34 -24.26 30.13
CA ALA A 306 -19.10 -25.65 29.76
C ALA A 306 -20.27 -26.50 30.24
N SER A 307 -20.77 -27.36 29.39
CA SER A 307 -21.77 -28.38 29.75
C SER A 307 -21.05 -29.70 30.06
N ILE A 308 -21.40 -30.29 31.18
CA ILE A 308 -20.87 -31.57 31.61
C ILE A 308 -21.98 -32.59 31.59
N SER A 309 -21.77 -33.68 30.90
CA SER A 309 -22.69 -34.81 30.84
C SER A 309 -21.90 -36.13 31.01
N LYS A 310 -22.58 -37.13 31.50
CA LYS A 310 -22.06 -38.48 31.64
C LYS A 310 -22.56 -39.31 30.48
N GLU A 311 -21.70 -39.97 29.75
CA GLU A 311 -22.09 -40.91 28.67
C GLU A 311 -22.39 -42.28 29.29
N ASN A 312 -23.64 -42.67 29.16
CA ASN A 312 -24.03 -44.05 29.45
C ASN A 312 -24.29 -44.81 28.14
N LYS A 313 -23.51 -45.85 27.86
CA LYS A 313 -23.65 -46.66 26.69
C LYS A 313 -24.73 -47.74 26.97
N LEU A 314 -25.94 -47.50 26.49
CA LEU A 314 -26.96 -48.55 26.44
C LEU A 314 -26.68 -49.47 25.26
N VAL A 315 -26.28 -50.69 25.52
CA VAL A 315 -26.10 -51.73 24.50
C VAL A 315 -27.47 -52.39 24.28
N SER A 316 -28.05 -52.12 23.12
CA SER A 316 -29.26 -52.90 22.68
C SER A 316 -28.75 -54.19 22.06
N TYR A 317 -29.22 -55.34 22.57
CA TYR A 317 -28.83 -56.67 22.09
C TYR A 317 -29.43 -56.99 20.70
N ASP A 318 -30.42 -56.26 20.24
CA ASP A 318 -31.15 -56.48 18.99
C ASP A 318 -30.91 -55.48 17.87
N SER A 319 -30.04 -54.46 18.10
CA SER A 319 -29.73 -53.44 17.10
C SER A 319 -28.23 -53.19 17.02
N PRO A 320 -27.69 -53.04 15.79
CA PRO A 320 -26.27 -52.63 15.62
C PRO A 320 -26.03 -51.18 15.99
N ILE A 321 -27.01 -50.44 16.46
CA ILE A 321 -26.92 -49.03 16.85
C ILE A 321 -26.71 -48.95 18.38
N THR A 322 -25.55 -48.53 18.81
CA THR A 322 -25.33 -48.17 20.20
C THR A 322 -26.00 -46.86 20.50
N LEU A 323 -27.07 -46.88 21.29
CA LEU A 323 -27.67 -45.64 21.79
C LEU A 323 -26.82 -45.08 22.89
N ILE A 324 -26.31 -43.87 22.70
CA ILE A 324 -25.59 -43.10 23.73
C ILE A 324 -26.62 -42.20 24.40
N GLN A 325 -26.94 -42.51 25.65
CA GLN A 325 -27.76 -41.62 26.47
C GLN A 325 -26.86 -40.73 27.30
N THR A 326 -27.04 -39.42 27.21
CA THR A 326 -26.37 -38.44 28.06
C THR A 326 -27.10 -38.30 29.38
N MET A 327 -26.39 -38.51 30.46
CA MET A 327 -26.96 -38.39 31.82
C MET A 327 -26.27 -37.25 32.55
N ARG A 328 -26.99 -36.68 33.52
CA ARG A 328 -26.43 -35.72 34.46
C ARG A 328 -25.41 -36.41 35.39
N PRO A 329 -24.35 -35.72 35.82
CA PRO A 329 -23.52 -36.18 36.96
C PRO A 329 -24.34 -36.27 38.25
N SER A 330 -24.07 -37.25 39.09
CA SER A 330 -24.69 -37.40 40.43
C SER A 330 -24.34 -36.21 41.33
N ASN A 331 -25.13 -36.02 42.40
CA ASN A 331 -24.88 -34.94 43.37
C ASN A 331 -23.49 -35.04 44.03
N GLU A 332 -23.00 -36.27 44.29
CA GLU A 332 -21.63 -36.50 44.82
C GLU A 332 -20.56 -36.12 43.76
N GLU A 333 -20.77 -36.47 42.51
CA GLU A 333 -19.87 -36.12 41.43
C GLU A 333 -19.85 -34.60 41.22
N ILE A 334 -20.98 -33.94 41.31
CA ILE A 334 -21.08 -32.46 41.21
C ILE A 334 -20.35 -31.79 42.36
N GLN A 335 -20.43 -32.30 43.59
CA GLN A 335 -19.66 -31.76 44.72
C GLN A 335 -18.16 -31.90 44.47
N LYS A 336 -17.70 -33.01 43.92
CA LYS A 336 -16.28 -33.22 43.54
C LYS A 336 -15.86 -32.25 42.42
N ILE A 337 -16.70 -32.08 41.39
CA ILE A 337 -16.46 -31.09 40.33
C ILE A 337 -16.38 -29.68 40.91
N SER A 338 -17.29 -29.31 41.82
CA SER A 338 -17.31 -27.99 42.48
C SER A 338 -16.04 -27.71 43.27
N GLN A 339 -15.50 -28.70 43.95
CA GLN A 339 -14.24 -28.58 44.71
C GLN A 339 -13.02 -28.45 43.79
N THR A 340 -13.08 -29.07 42.60
CA THR A 340 -11.98 -29.06 41.66
C THR A 340 -12.02 -27.85 40.72
N CYS A 341 -13.22 -27.39 40.35
CA CYS A 341 -13.45 -26.27 39.42
C CYS A 341 -13.83 -25.00 40.19
N THR A 342 -12.94 -24.49 41.02
CA THR A 342 -13.17 -23.29 41.89
C THR A 342 -13.44 -22.00 41.13
N ASP A 343 -12.97 -21.92 39.86
CA ASP A 343 -13.15 -20.75 39.00
C ASP A 343 -14.54 -20.67 38.34
N PHE A 344 -15.40 -21.66 38.63
CA PHE A 344 -16.72 -21.77 38.01
C PHE A 344 -17.85 -21.72 39.03
N HIS A 345 -18.98 -21.20 38.60
CA HIS A 345 -20.27 -21.42 39.22
C HIS A 345 -20.95 -22.61 38.54
N ILE A 346 -21.52 -23.51 39.32
CA ILE A 346 -22.25 -24.66 38.82
C ILE A 346 -23.73 -24.33 38.77
N CYS A 347 -24.34 -24.58 37.62
CA CYS A 347 -25.78 -24.43 37.41
C CYS A 347 -26.30 -25.64 36.65
N TYR A 348 -27.53 -25.99 36.88
CA TYR A 348 -28.22 -26.99 36.06
C TYR A 348 -28.88 -26.34 34.84
N SER A 349 -28.94 -27.05 33.72
CA SER A 349 -29.63 -26.60 32.53
C SER A 349 -30.57 -27.69 32.07
N TYR A 350 -31.79 -27.32 31.86
CA TYR A 350 -32.72 -28.16 31.16
C TYR A 350 -32.47 -27.97 29.67
N ASP A 351 -31.81 -28.95 29.04
CA ASP A 351 -31.74 -28.98 27.58
C ASP A 351 -33.12 -29.35 27.10
N SER A 352 -33.80 -28.41 26.43
CA SER A 352 -35.18 -28.53 26.05
C SER A 352 -35.41 -29.76 25.18
N LEU A 353 -36.09 -30.73 25.71
CA LEU A 353 -36.79 -31.72 24.95
C LEU A 353 -38.14 -31.11 24.47
N VAL A 354 -38.07 -29.92 23.85
CA VAL A 354 -39.26 -29.32 23.24
C VAL A 354 -39.66 -30.16 22.05
N THR A 355 -40.66 -30.97 22.22
CA THR A 355 -41.19 -31.87 21.18
C THR A 355 -42.08 -31.12 20.18
N ALA A 356 -42.49 -29.89 20.51
CA ALA A 356 -43.27 -29.03 19.62
C ALA A 356 -42.87 -27.56 19.82
N TYR A 357 -43.01 -26.74 18.78
CA TYR A 357 -42.76 -25.29 18.88
C TYR A 357 -43.68 -24.68 19.95
N PRO A 358 -43.11 -23.84 20.85
CA PRO A 358 -43.89 -23.20 21.89
C PRO A 358 -44.94 -22.25 21.27
N THR A 359 -46.18 -22.34 21.78
CA THR A 359 -47.25 -21.42 21.41
C THR A 359 -47.25 -20.25 22.35
N VAL A 360 -47.13 -19.03 21.78
CA VAL A 360 -47.13 -17.77 22.54
C VAL A 360 -48.46 -17.05 22.32
N LEU A 361 -49.15 -16.75 23.41
CA LEU A 361 -50.40 -16.00 23.37
C LEU A 361 -50.20 -14.61 24.02
N TYR A 362 -50.85 -13.62 23.42
CA TYR A 362 -50.98 -12.29 23.98
C TYR A 362 -52.47 -11.92 24.04
N ASN A 363 -53.00 -11.57 25.20
CA ASN A 363 -54.42 -11.35 25.44
C ASN A 363 -55.29 -12.53 24.95
N ASP A 364 -54.87 -13.76 25.26
CA ASP A 364 -55.48 -15.02 24.86
C ASP A 364 -55.60 -15.27 23.35
N GLN A 365 -54.91 -14.47 22.52
CA GLN A 365 -54.78 -14.69 21.09
C GLN A 365 -53.37 -15.19 20.76
N GLU A 366 -53.30 -16.24 19.94
CA GLU A 366 -52.02 -16.77 19.49
C GLU A 366 -51.26 -15.75 18.62
N ILE A 367 -49.96 -15.60 18.86
CA ILE A 367 -49.11 -14.73 18.08
C ILE A 367 -48.56 -15.53 16.89
N ASP A 368 -49.18 -15.35 15.72
CA ASP A 368 -48.68 -15.97 14.49
C ASP A 368 -47.27 -15.46 14.12
N ASN A 369 -46.43 -16.37 13.62
CA ASN A 369 -45.07 -16.06 13.14
C ASN A 369 -44.08 -15.58 14.21
N PHE A 370 -44.27 -15.87 15.48
CA PHE A 370 -43.29 -15.70 16.51
C PHE A 370 -42.81 -17.07 17.01
N SER A 371 -41.60 -17.44 16.64
CA SER A 371 -40.89 -18.63 17.12
C SER A 371 -39.67 -18.18 17.89
N TYR A 372 -39.38 -18.80 18.98
CA TYR A 372 -38.23 -18.47 19.84
C TYR A 372 -37.56 -19.72 20.41
N ASN A 373 -36.30 -19.56 20.81
CA ASN A 373 -35.58 -20.58 21.55
C ASN A 373 -35.62 -20.27 23.05
N PRO A 374 -36.21 -21.14 23.88
CA PRO A 374 -36.17 -20.96 25.33
C PRO A 374 -34.75 -21.23 25.88
N VAL A 375 -34.31 -20.42 26.82
CA VAL A 375 -33.05 -20.59 27.53
C VAL A 375 -33.34 -20.73 29.01
N TYR A 376 -33.25 -21.94 29.53
CA TYR A 376 -33.58 -22.25 30.91
C TYR A 376 -32.39 -22.19 31.90
N SER A 377 -31.20 -21.86 31.43
CA SER A 377 -29.98 -21.80 32.23
C SER A 377 -29.66 -20.37 32.75
N PHE A 378 -30.66 -19.49 32.78
CA PHE A 378 -30.45 -18.10 33.13
C PHE A 378 -30.42 -17.90 34.66
N SER A 379 -29.35 -17.29 35.18
CA SER A 379 -29.18 -16.97 36.58
C SER A 379 -28.49 -15.62 36.77
N ASP A 380 -28.53 -15.12 38.00
CA ASP A 380 -27.78 -13.91 38.40
C ASP A 380 -26.24 -14.07 38.23
N LYS A 381 -25.76 -15.30 38.12
CA LYS A 381 -24.36 -15.68 37.97
C LYS A 381 -23.97 -15.98 36.52
N SER A 382 -24.94 -16.26 35.66
CA SER A 382 -24.73 -16.61 34.27
C SER A 382 -24.76 -15.40 33.31
N ILE A 383 -25.12 -14.22 33.81
CA ILE A 383 -25.31 -13.04 33.00
C ILE A 383 -24.22 -11.98 33.25
N ASN A 384 -23.61 -11.51 32.20
CA ASN A 384 -22.87 -10.27 32.23
C ASN A 384 -23.89 -9.10 32.27
N ARG A 385 -23.91 -8.34 33.38
CA ARG A 385 -24.87 -7.22 33.56
C ARG A 385 -24.75 -6.14 32.49
N ASP A 386 -23.62 -6.05 31.83
CA ASP A 386 -23.37 -5.12 30.72
C ASP A 386 -24.17 -5.48 29.45
N LEU A 387 -24.73 -6.68 29.39
CA LEU A 387 -25.61 -7.07 28.27
C LEU A 387 -27.04 -6.50 28.39
N LEU A 388 -27.47 -6.03 29.56
CA LEU A 388 -28.82 -5.48 29.75
C LEU A 388 -28.93 -4.10 29.09
N ILE A 389 -29.75 -4.01 28.01
CA ILE A 389 -29.94 -2.76 27.27
C ILE A 389 -31.13 -1.97 27.80
N LYS A 390 -32.17 -2.67 28.24
CA LYS A 390 -33.44 -2.05 28.67
C LYS A 390 -34.10 -2.84 29.77
N GLY A 391 -34.79 -2.16 30.69
CA GLY A 391 -35.49 -2.80 31.78
C GLY A 391 -34.60 -3.22 32.93
N LYS A 392 -34.90 -4.33 33.56
CA LYS A 392 -34.22 -4.90 34.75
C LYS A 392 -34.02 -6.41 34.61
N LEU A 393 -33.15 -6.98 35.43
CA LEU A 393 -33.04 -8.43 35.55
C LEU A 393 -34.28 -9.00 36.27
N PRO A 394 -34.71 -10.25 35.91
CA PRO A 394 -35.83 -10.88 36.56
C PRO A 394 -35.51 -11.25 38.00
N ARG A 395 -36.53 -11.50 38.78
CA ARG A 395 -36.38 -12.24 40.03
C ARG A 395 -36.11 -13.70 39.68
N PHE A 396 -35.05 -14.24 40.27
CA PHE A 396 -34.61 -15.62 39.93
C PHE A 396 -35.35 -16.70 40.71
N ASP A 397 -36.23 -16.30 41.64
CA ASP A 397 -37.09 -17.16 42.45
C ASP A 397 -38.51 -17.37 41.85
N THR A 398 -38.80 -16.83 40.66
CA THR A 398 -40.12 -16.94 40.03
C THR A 398 -39.97 -17.16 38.50
N LEU A 399 -40.91 -17.95 37.91
CA LEU A 399 -41.03 -18.12 36.49
C LEU A 399 -41.77 -16.98 35.78
N ASN A 400 -42.42 -16.12 36.54
CA ASN A 400 -43.32 -15.09 36.01
C ASN A 400 -42.56 -13.91 35.34
N GLN A 401 -41.26 -13.87 35.44
CA GLN A 401 -40.43 -12.80 34.87
C GLN A 401 -39.39 -13.39 33.95
N VAL A 402 -39.32 -12.86 32.74
CA VAL A 402 -38.36 -13.28 31.73
C VAL A 402 -37.62 -12.10 31.12
N VAL A 403 -36.44 -12.37 30.61
CA VAL A 403 -35.63 -11.45 29.78
C VAL A 403 -35.61 -11.98 28.36
N ILE A 404 -35.63 -11.08 27.39
CA ILE A 404 -35.61 -11.44 25.97
C ILE A 404 -34.37 -10.84 25.29
N ASN A 405 -33.92 -11.46 24.20
CA ASN A 405 -32.87 -10.84 23.39
C ASN A 405 -33.42 -9.71 22.51
N GLN A 406 -32.51 -8.91 21.98
CA GLN A 406 -32.87 -7.76 21.14
C GLN A 406 -33.66 -8.16 19.88
N ILE A 407 -33.47 -9.38 19.39
CA ILE A 407 -34.16 -9.92 18.22
C ILE A 407 -35.62 -10.18 18.53
N ALA A 408 -35.89 -10.90 19.63
CA ALA A 408 -37.24 -11.13 20.11
C ALA A 408 -37.98 -9.81 20.41
N TYR A 409 -37.28 -8.87 21.04
CA TYR A 409 -37.82 -7.54 21.32
C TYR A 409 -38.22 -6.77 20.06
N LYS A 410 -37.37 -6.76 19.01
CA LYS A 410 -37.72 -6.11 17.74
C LYS A 410 -38.89 -6.78 17.04
N GLN A 411 -38.96 -8.11 17.06
CA GLN A 411 -40.08 -8.86 16.46
C GLN A 411 -41.40 -8.60 17.22
N LEU A 412 -41.39 -8.70 18.54
CA LEU A 412 -42.60 -8.45 19.35
C LEU A 412 -43.10 -7.01 19.23
N ASN A 413 -42.20 -6.01 19.22
CA ASN A 413 -42.56 -4.61 19.00
C ASN A 413 -43.21 -4.38 17.63
N LYS A 414 -42.75 -5.08 16.60
CA LYS A 414 -43.33 -5.02 15.27
C LYS A 414 -44.74 -5.64 15.25
N LEU A 415 -44.92 -6.75 15.96
CA LEU A 415 -46.21 -7.46 16.05
C LEU A 415 -47.19 -6.67 16.92
N PHE A 416 -46.79 -6.20 18.07
CA PHE A 416 -47.63 -5.44 18.98
C PHE A 416 -47.88 -3.99 18.55
N LYS A 417 -47.03 -3.40 17.73
CA LYS A 417 -47.01 -1.98 17.36
C LYS A 417 -46.78 -1.02 18.53
N TYR A 418 -46.24 -1.51 19.65
CA TYR A 418 -45.81 -0.75 20.81
C TYR A 418 -44.63 -1.44 21.51
N ASP A 419 -44.12 -0.83 22.56
CA ASP A 419 -43.01 -1.37 23.34
C ASP A 419 -43.41 -2.62 24.12
N SER A 420 -42.83 -3.77 23.75
CA SER A 420 -43.14 -5.07 24.40
C SER A 420 -42.52 -5.22 25.79
N LEU A 421 -41.73 -4.24 26.28
CA LEU A 421 -41.24 -4.26 27.66
C LEU A 421 -42.45 -4.17 28.63
N ASN A 422 -42.48 -5.03 29.64
CA ASN A 422 -43.56 -5.25 30.56
C ASN A 422 -44.82 -5.92 29.98
N ALA A 423 -44.82 -6.39 28.74
CA ALA A 423 -45.90 -7.18 28.23
C ALA A 423 -46.03 -8.51 28.96
N LEU A 424 -47.26 -8.96 29.15
CA LEU A 424 -47.58 -10.27 29.71
C LEU A 424 -47.87 -11.24 28.54
N LEU A 425 -47.09 -12.29 28.47
CA LEU A 425 -47.23 -13.36 27.49
C LEU A 425 -47.69 -14.63 28.23
N ARG A 426 -48.61 -15.36 27.61
CA ARG A 426 -48.93 -16.72 28.05
C ARG A 426 -48.21 -17.68 27.12
N ILE A 427 -47.39 -18.55 27.70
CA ILE A 427 -46.56 -19.47 26.96
C ILE A 427 -47.02 -20.88 27.25
N LYS A 428 -47.26 -21.64 26.16
CA LYS A 428 -47.60 -23.05 26.23
C LYS A 428 -46.54 -23.86 25.53
N GLU A 429 -45.88 -24.71 26.30
CA GLU A 429 -44.83 -25.61 25.78
C GLU A 429 -45.15 -27.03 26.16
N GLN A 430 -44.89 -27.96 25.25
CA GLN A 430 -44.96 -29.38 25.54
C GLN A 430 -43.57 -29.92 25.81
N GLN A 431 -43.38 -30.48 26.97
CA GLN A 431 -42.10 -31.08 27.40
C GLN A 431 -42.27 -32.56 27.64
N SER A 432 -41.28 -33.38 27.26
CA SER A 432 -41.25 -34.81 27.53
C SER A 432 -40.39 -35.08 28.76
N TYR A 433 -40.78 -36.09 29.49
CA TYR A 433 -40.00 -36.66 30.58
C TYR A 433 -39.98 -38.18 30.49
N SER A 434 -38.94 -38.81 31.00
CA SER A 434 -38.80 -40.26 30.95
C SER A 434 -38.85 -40.85 32.36
N LEU A 435 -39.70 -41.85 32.52
CA LEU A 435 -39.93 -42.53 33.80
C LEU A 435 -39.30 -43.89 33.76
N PRO A 436 -38.59 -44.36 34.81
CA PRO A 436 -38.18 -45.74 34.95
C PRO A 436 -39.38 -46.65 35.12
N THR A 437 -39.49 -47.67 34.29
CA THR A 437 -40.65 -48.61 34.30
C THR A 437 -40.43 -49.78 35.25
N GLY A 438 -39.19 -50.01 35.68
CA GLY A 438 -38.81 -51.23 36.37
C GLY A 438 -38.76 -52.48 35.49
N ASP A 439 -39.08 -52.37 34.20
CA ASP A 439 -39.02 -53.44 33.21
C ASP A 439 -37.65 -53.43 32.52
N SER A 440 -36.95 -54.56 32.53
CA SER A 440 -35.65 -54.69 31.90
C SER A 440 -35.67 -54.61 30.37
N GLU A 441 -36.85 -54.88 29.75
CA GLU A 441 -37.02 -54.79 28.29
C GLU A 441 -37.39 -53.37 27.82
N LYS A 442 -38.04 -52.57 28.70
CA LYS A 442 -38.43 -51.20 28.44
C LYS A 442 -38.11 -50.34 29.69
N PRO A 443 -36.86 -50.09 29.93
CA PRO A 443 -36.45 -49.46 31.19
C PRO A 443 -37.02 -48.06 31.44
N TYR A 444 -37.47 -47.38 30.37
CA TYR A 444 -38.05 -46.05 30.47
C TYR A 444 -39.35 -45.90 29.65
N ALA A 445 -40.34 -45.26 30.22
CA ALA A 445 -41.54 -44.77 29.51
C ALA A 445 -41.43 -43.23 29.39
N THR A 446 -41.73 -42.74 28.18
CA THR A 446 -41.70 -41.29 27.92
C THR A 446 -43.15 -40.78 27.97
N ASP A 447 -43.40 -39.78 28.77
CA ASP A 447 -44.67 -39.05 28.87
C ASP A 447 -44.48 -37.56 28.61
N TYR A 448 -45.56 -36.82 28.50
CA TYR A 448 -45.53 -35.41 28.12
C TYR A 448 -46.38 -34.61 29.11
N PHE A 449 -45.92 -33.42 29.44
CA PHE A 449 -46.72 -32.43 30.13
C PHE A 449 -46.75 -31.12 29.37
N VAL A 450 -47.85 -30.35 29.56
CA VAL A 450 -47.97 -29.01 28.97
C VAL A 450 -47.59 -27.98 30.02
N PHE A 451 -46.53 -27.30 29.73
CA PHE A 451 -46.09 -26.14 30.50
C PHE A 451 -46.93 -24.94 30.05
N ASP A 452 -47.83 -24.44 30.90
CA ASP A 452 -48.73 -23.31 30.61
C ASP A 452 -48.53 -22.24 31.70
N HIS A 453 -47.89 -21.15 31.38
CA HIS A 453 -47.57 -20.12 32.38
C HIS A 453 -47.60 -18.70 31.79
N LEU A 454 -47.85 -17.73 32.68
CA LEU A 454 -47.80 -16.31 32.34
C LEU A 454 -46.44 -15.74 32.69
N VAL A 455 -45.82 -15.09 31.72
CA VAL A 455 -44.51 -14.43 31.89
C VAL A 455 -44.62 -12.96 31.56
N GLN A 456 -43.91 -12.15 32.36
CA GLN A 456 -43.75 -10.72 32.10
C GLN A 456 -42.36 -10.48 31.56
N ILE A 457 -42.24 -9.77 30.43
CA ILE A 457 -40.96 -9.32 29.89
C ILE A 457 -40.47 -8.17 30.73
N VAL A 458 -39.44 -8.40 31.55
CA VAL A 458 -38.90 -7.38 32.46
C VAL A 458 -37.61 -6.73 31.98
N GLY A 459 -36.90 -7.35 31.02
CA GLY A 459 -35.65 -6.83 30.48
C GLY A 459 -35.37 -7.29 29.07
N VAL A 460 -34.44 -6.57 28.44
CA VAL A 460 -33.94 -6.86 27.09
C VAL A 460 -32.41 -6.90 27.15
N VAL A 461 -31.82 -7.96 26.65
CA VAL A 461 -30.37 -8.14 26.57
C VAL A 461 -29.88 -8.01 25.13
N ASN A 462 -28.68 -7.43 24.99
CA ASN A 462 -27.97 -7.36 23.71
C ASN A 462 -27.02 -8.53 23.60
N GLU A 463 -27.54 -9.64 23.13
CA GLU A 463 -26.74 -10.80 22.81
C GLU A 463 -26.35 -10.74 21.33
N VAL A 464 -25.08 -11.04 21.04
CA VAL A 464 -24.62 -11.25 19.66
C VAL A 464 -24.96 -12.68 19.28
N GLU A 465 -25.81 -12.84 18.29
CA GLU A 465 -26.23 -14.14 17.83
C GLU A 465 -25.96 -14.30 16.32
N PHE A 466 -25.27 -15.39 15.96
CA PHE A 466 -24.94 -15.67 14.56
C PHE A 466 -26.15 -16.16 13.74
N LEU A 467 -27.16 -16.73 14.41
CA LEU A 467 -28.31 -17.32 13.73
C LEU A 467 -29.56 -16.41 13.73
N ASN A 468 -29.46 -15.21 14.30
CA ASN A 468 -30.59 -14.27 14.36
C ASN A 468 -31.89 -14.86 14.94
N THR A 469 -31.82 -15.76 15.92
CA THR A 469 -32.93 -16.39 16.52
C THR A 469 -33.49 -15.60 17.73
N PRO A 470 -34.82 -15.43 17.86
CA PRO A 470 -35.39 -14.87 19.07
C PRO A 470 -35.16 -15.80 20.25
N LYS A 471 -34.84 -15.27 21.43
CA LYS A 471 -34.65 -16.03 22.67
C LYS A 471 -35.43 -15.44 23.81
N ILE A 472 -35.94 -16.31 24.66
CA ILE A 472 -36.58 -15.99 25.96
C ILE A 472 -35.77 -16.71 27.05
N PHE A 473 -35.32 -15.96 28.04
CA PHE A 473 -34.46 -16.46 29.13
C PHE A 473 -35.28 -16.62 30.39
N TYR A 474 -35.31 -17.85 30.89
CA TYR A 474 -36.00 -18.24 32.10
C TYR A 474 -35.04 -18.48 33.25
N SER A 475 -35.45 -18.16 34.48
CA SER A 475 -34.68 -18.51 35.68
C SER A 475 -34.60 -20.03 35.85
N TYR A 476 -33.34 -20.53 35.95
CA TYR A 476 -33.15 -21.98 36.09
C TYR A 476 -33.61 -22.49 37.47
N LEU A 477 -33.44 -21.71 38.55
CA LEU A 477 -33.87 -22.12 39.88
C LEU A 477 -35.37 -22.27 39.98
N ALA A 478 -36.12 -21.29 39.50
CA ALA A 478 -37.57 -21.34 39.47
C ALA A 478 -38.08 -22.43 38.54
N MET A 479 -37.34 -22.76 37.46
CA MET A 479 -37.69 -23.84 36.54
C MET A 479 -37.43 -25.20 37.19
N ASP A 480 -36.35 -25.36 37.94
CA ASP A 480 -36.01 -26.59 38.62
C ASP A 480 -37.09 -26.93 39.64
N ASP A 481 -37.49 -26.00 40.50
CA ASP A 481 -38.57 -26.16 41.48
C ASP A 481 -39.90 -26.52 40.82
N TYR A 482 -40.26 -25.79 39.75
CA TYR A 482 -41.53 -26.03 39.02
C TYR A 482 -41.56 -27.40 38.31
N MET A 483 -40.48 -27.81 37.67
CA MET A 483 -40.38 -29.10 37.02
C MET A 483 -40.47 -30.25 38.02
N ASN A 484 -39.77 -30.17 39.12
CA ASN A 484 -39.80 -31.17 40.17
C ASN A 484 -41.21 -31.30 40.78
N GLU A 485 -41.88 -30.19 41.10
CA GLU A 485 -43.26 -30.19 41.59
C GLU A 485 -44.26 -30.74 40.55
N THR A 486 -44.14 -30.35 39.28
CA THR A 486 -45.05 -30.78 38.24
C THR A 486 -44.89 -32.26 37.92
N ILE A 487 -43.68 -32.77 37.86
CA ILE A 487 -43.41 -34.20 37.69
C ILE A 487 -43.94 -35.00 38.85
N LEU A 488 -43.64 -34.60 40.07
CA LEU A 488 -44.16 -35.27 41.27
C LEU A 488 -45.70 -35.29 41.34
N ASN A 489 -46.34 -34.18 40.98
CA ASN A 489 -47.83 -34.10 40.98
C ASN A 489 -48.43 -34.98 39.90
N ASN A 490 -47.88 -35.01 38.68
CA ASN A 490 -48.37 -35.86 37.61
C ASN A 490 -48.14 -37.35 37.90
N LEU A 491 -47.05 -37.69 38.49
CA LEU A 491 -46.76 -39.07 38.93
C LEU A 491 -47.72 -39.54 40.00
N SER A 492 -48.08 -38.69 40.99
CA SER A 492 -49.07 -39.01 42.01
C SER A 492 -50.47 -39.28 41.46
N VAL A 493 -50.82 -38.60 40.37
CA VAL A 493 -52.09 -38.82 39.66
C VAL A 493 -52.06 -40.12 38.82
N TYR A 494 -50.94 -40.49 38.25
CA TYR A 494 -50.79 -41.64 37.35
C TYR A 494 -50.66 -42.97 38.10
N LEU A 495 -50.06 -42.99 39.27
CA LEU A 495 -49.70 -44.19 39.99
C LEU A 495 -50.62 -44.48 41.19
N GLY A 496 -51.46 -43.56 41.60
CA GLY A 496 -52.52 -43.79 42.60
C GLY A 496 -52.10 -44.21 44.01
N ASP A 497 -50.78 -44.34 44.28
CA ASP A 497 -50.25 -44.84 45.53
C ASP A 497 -49.11 -43.96 46.05
N THR A 498 -49.15 -43.67 47.38
CA THR A 498 -48.21 -42.85 48.09
C THR A 498 -46.82 -43.47 48.22
N THR A 499 -46.67 -44.78 48.09
CA THR A 499 -45.37 -45.48 48.15
C THR A 499 -44.43 -45.17 47.01
N TRP A 500 -44.95 -44.84 45.86
CA TRP A 500 -44.14 -44.44 44.71
C TRP A 500 -43.49 -43.06 44.85
N LYS A 501 -44.10 -42.21 45.70
CA LYS A 501 -43.58 -40.88 45.92
C LYS A 501 -42.18 -40.93 46.58
N ASP A 502 -41.97 -41.87 47.50
CA ASP A 502 -40.70 -42.07 48.17
C ASP A 502 -39.64 -42.68 47.24
N VAL A 503 -40.08 -43.65 46.40
CA VAL A 503 -39.19 -44.30 45.39
C VAL A 503 -38.78 -43.30 44.29
N VAL A 504 -39.73 -42.44 43.88
CA VAL A 504 -39.44 -41.43 42.86
C VAL A 504 -38.61 -40.27 43.44
N THR A 505 -38.85 -39.90 44.72
CA THR A 505 -38.03 -38.92 45.40
C THR A 505 -36.61 -39.44 45.59
N ASP A 506 -36.43 -40.68 45.94
CA ASP A 506 -35.14 -41.36 46.06
C ASP A 506 -34.43 -41.49 44.70
N ALA A 507 -35.20 -41.77 43.65
CA ALA A 507 -34.72 -41.86 42.27
C ALA A 507 -34.37 -40.46 41.73
N LEU A 508 -35.12 -39.41 42.11
CA LEU A 508 -34.83 -38.01 41.75
C LEU A 508 -33.57 -37.49 42.43
N ASP A 509 -33.25 -37.97 43.64
CA ASP A 509 -32.01 -37.64 44.31
C ASP A 509 -30.81 -38.35 43.67
N ASN A 510 -31.00 -39.54 43.09
CA ASN A 510 -29.96 -40.39 42.57
C ASN A 510 -29.88 -40.43 41.04
N GLU A 511 -31.08 -40.43 40.33
CA GLU A 511 -31.16 -40.41 38.88
C GLU A 511 -32.27 -39.45 38.41
N PRO A 512 -31.93 -38.32 37.77
CA PRO A 512 -32.92 -37.35 37.33
C PRO A 512 -33.85 -37.89 36.27
N LEU A 513 -35.14 -37.65 36.40
CA LEU A 513 -36.23 -38.03 35.48
C LEU A 513 -36.22 -37.21 34.17
N SER A 514 -35.50 -36.16 34.11
CA SER A 514 -35.32 -35.34 32.90
C SER A 514 -33.87 -35.30 32.48
N SER A 515 -33.62 -35.32 31.19
CA SER A 515 -32.31 -35.12 30.64
C SER A 515 -31.88 -33.66 30.84
N TYR A 516 -31.19 -33.36 31.89
CA TYR A 516 -30.56 -32.07 32.05
C TYR A 516 -29.05 -32.20 32.20
N SER A 517 -28.38 -31.22 31.72
CA SER A 517 -26.91 -31.12 31.80
C SER A 517 -26.49 -30.23 32.97
N CYS A 518 -25.34 -30.53 33.54
CA CYS A 518 -24.67 -29.65 34.48
C CYS A 518 -23.88 -28.60 33.68
N ARG A 519 -24.12 -27.32 33.92
CA ARG A 519 -23.37 -26.23 33.30
C ARG A 519 -22.46 -25.55 34.30
N LEU A 520 -21.24 -25.30 33.88
CA LEU A 520 -20.25 -24.50 34.58
C LEU A 520 -20.20 -23.14 33.95
N PHE A 521 -20.35 -22.09 34.74
CA PHE A 521 -20.21 -20.70 34.33
C PHE A 521 -18.93 -20.12 34.94
N LEU A 522 -18.09 -19.53 34.05
CA LEU A 522 -16.85 -18.91 34.47
C LEU A 522 -17.14 -17.71 35.43
N LYS A 523 -16.47 -17.65 36.57
CA LYS A 523 -16.63 -16.54 37.55
C LYS A 523 -16.06 -15.23 37.04
N ASP A 524 -14.94 -15.31 36.32
CA ASP A 524 -14.24 -14.18 35.71
C ASP A 524 -13.93 -14.48 34.24
N PHE A 525 -14.55 -13.73 33.34
CA PHE A 525 -14.36 -13.86 31.89
C PHE A 525 -12.93 -13.53 31.44
N ASN A 526 -12.11 -12.86 32.27
CA ASN A 526 -10.70 -12.67 31.95
C ASN A 526 -9.87 -13.94 32.07
N ASN A 527 -10.40 -14.99 32.72
CA ASN A 527 -9.71 -16.26 32.95
C ASN A 527 -10.19 -17.39 32.01
N LEU A 528 -10.24 -17.10 30.71
CA LEU A 528 -10.61 -18.09 29.67
C LEU A 528 -9.68 -19.30 29.62
N SER A 529 -8.46 -19.20 30.16
CA SER A 529 -7.54 -20.34 30.26
C SER A 529 -8.07 -21.47 31.12
N SER A 530 -8.86 -21.15 32.17
CA SER A 530 -9.52 -22.15 33.01
C SER A 530 -10.55 -22.95 32.21
N LEU A 531 -11.31 -22.29 31.32
CA LEU A 531 -12.28 -22.95 30.45
C LEU A 531 -11.60 -23.85 29.40
N ARG A 532 -10.52 -23.38 28.77
CA ARG A 532 -9.76 -24.17 27.79
C ARG A 532 -9.11 -25.40 28.39
N ASN A 533 -8.75 -25.35 29.68
CA ASN A 533 -8.14 -26.46 30.39
C ASN A 533 -9.15 -27.37 31.12
N ILE A 534 -10.43 -27.10 31.02
CA ILE A 534 -11.46 -27.78 31.82
C ILE A 534 -11.49 -29.29 31.54
N ASN A 535 -11.30 -29.73 30.28
CA ASN A 535 -11.21 -31.14 29.92
C ASN A 535 -10.04 -31.86 30.58
N ALA A 536 -8.96 -31.16 30.91
CA ALA A 536 -7.81 -31.73 31.62
C ALA A 536 -8.06 -31.84 33.13
N VAL A 537 -8.95 -30.97 33.66
CA VAL A 537 -9.26 -30.89 35.09
C VAL A 537 -10.36 -31.92 35.46
N ILE A 538 -11.36 -32.05 34.59
CA ILE A 538 -12.45 -33.03 34.77
C ILE A 538 -12.01 -34.37 34.10
N LYS A 539 -11.39 -35.23 34.86
CA LYS A 539 -10.96 -36.54 34.41
C LYS A 539 -12.06 -37.57 34.66
N ASP A 540 -12.15 -38.53 33.75
CA ASP A 540 -12.89 -39.80 33.78
C ASP A 540 -14.44 -39.74 33.71
N ASN A 541 -14.96 -40.37 32.68
CA ASN A 541 -16.38 -40.65 32.41
C ASN A 541 -17.33 -39.46 32.12
N PHE A 542 -16.81 -38.26 31.98
CA PHE A 542 -17.64 -37.11 31.61
C PHE A 542 -17.28 -36.58 30.23
N SER A 543 -18.31 -36.26 29.46
CA SER A 543 -18.21 -35.47 28.23
C SER A 543 -18.36 -34.00 28.59
N VAL A 544 -17.38 -33.20 28.26
CA VAL A 544 -17.40 -31.76 28.50
C VAL A 544 -17.51 -31.06 27.15
N THR A 545 -18.57 -30.34 26.95
CA THR A 545 -18.79 -29.55 25.71
C THR A 545 -18.75 -28.06 26.01
N CYS A 546 -17.88 -27.35 25.35
CA CYS A 546 -17.73 -25.88 25.46
C CYS A 546 -18.18 -25.28 24.12
N ASN A 547 -19.48 -25.14 23.91
CA ASN A 547 -20.04 -24.63 22.64
C ASN A 547 -19.45 -23.28 22.24
N GLY A 548 -19.27 -22.38 23.21
CA GLY A 548 -18.66 -21.06 22.96
C GLY A 548 -17.24 -21.15 22.45
N LEU A 549 -16.40 -22.04 23.01
CA LEU A 549 -15.03 -22.25 22.54
C LEU A 549 -14.97 -22.90 21.16
N THR A 550 -15.83 -23.85 20.88
CA THR A 550 -15.91 -24.50 19.57
C THR A 550 -16.28 -23.49 18.48
N VAL A 551 -17.22 -22.61 18.77
CA VAL A 551 -17.61 -21.50 17.88
C VAL A 551 -16.45 -20.51 17.74
N GLU A 552 -15.77 -20.15 18.85
CA GLU A 552 -14.59 -19.28 18.84
C GLU A 552 -13.51 -19.86 17.93
N GLU A 553 -13.12 -21.12 18.09
CA GLU A 553 -12.10 -21.79 17.29
C GLU A 553 -12.50 -21.86 15.80
N THR A 554 -13.76 -22.14 15.51
CA THR A 554 -14.28 -22.14 14.14
C THR A 554 -14.19 -20.75 13.51
N LEU A 555 -14.58 -19.71 14.25
CA LEU A 555 -14.48 -18.33 13.81
C LEU A 555 -13.00 -17.92 13.62
N PHE A 556 -12.13 -18.29 14.54
CA PHE A 556 -10.68 -18.05 14.38
C PHE A 556 -10.15 -18.68 13.11
N THR A 557 -10.57 -19.91 12.80
CA THR A 557 -10.12 -20.61 11.60
C THR A 557 -10.64 -19.93 10.34
N LEU A 558 -11.92 -19.58 10.28
CA LEU A 558 -12.54 -18.92 9.13
C LEU A 558 -11.97 -17.51 8.91
N VAL A 559 -11.89 -16.72 9.97
CA VAL A 559 -11.37 -15.35 9.89
C VAL A 559 -9.86 -15.35 9.57
N SER A 560 -9.11 -16.33 10.08
CA SER A 560 -7.69 -16.48 9.75
C SER A 560 -7.49 -16.88 8.29
N ALA A 561 -8.30 -17.78 7.75
CA ALA A 561 -8.27 -18.12 6.33
C ALA A 561 -8.60 -16.91 5.44
N ALA A 562 -9.62 -16.13 5.81
CA ALA A 562 -9.95 -14.88 5.12
C ALA A 562 -8.80 -13.85 5.20
N SER A 563 -8.15 -13.74 6.36
CA SER A 563 -6.98 -12.87 6.56
C SER A 563 -5.82 -13.25 5.64
N ILE A 564 -5.48 -14.53 5.52
CA ILE A 564 -4.46 -15.03 4.60
C ILE A 564 -4.81 -14.67 3.15
N GLY A 565 -6.08 -14.86 2.75
CA GLY A 565 -6.54 -14.47 1.42
C GLY A 565 -6.35 -12.96 1.14
N MET A 566 -6.66 -12.10 2.12
CA MET A 566 -6.44 -10.66 2.02
C MET A 566 -4.94 -10.30 1.95
N GLU A 567 -4.07 -10.99 2.68
CA GLU A 567 -2.62 -10.78 2.64
C GLU A 567 -2.03 -11.14 1.26
N VAL A 568 -2.48 -12.24 0.65
CA VAL A 568 -2.09 -12.62 -0.71
C VAL A 568 -2.55 -11.56 -1.72
N PHE A 569 -3.81 -11.11 -1.62
CA PHE A 569 -4.32 -10.03 -2.46
C PHE A 569 -3.51 -8.74 -2.30
N LEU A 570 -3.14 -8.40 -1.06
CA LEU A 570 -2.27 -7.25 -0.77
C LEU A 570 -0.91 -7.38 -1.45
N ALA A 571 -0.28 -8.55 -1.39
CA ALA A 571 1.00 -8.78 -2.06
C ALA A 571 0.91 -8.56 -3.57
N ILE A 572 -0.15 -9.06 -4.21
CA ILE A 572 -0.41 -8.84 -5.64
C ILE A 572 -0.64 -7.35 -5.95
N ALA A 573 -1.43 -6.66 -5.13
CA ALA A 573 -1.69 -5.23 -5.28
C ALA A 573 -0.41 -4.39 -5.15
N LEU A 574 0.47 -4.73 -4.21
CA LEU A 574 1.77 -4.05 -4.05
C LEU A 574 2.66 -4.20 -5.30
N VAL A 575 2.71 -5.40 -5.90
CA VAL A 575 3.42 -5.61 -7.16
C VAL A 575 2.82 -4.74 -8.28
N GLY A 576 1.49 -4.65 -8.35
CA GLY A 576 0.80 -3.76 -9.30
C GLY A 576 1.18 -2.29 -9.11
N ILE A 577 1.25 -1.80 -7.88
CA ILE A 577 1.67 -0.43 -7.55
C ILE A 577 3.11 -0.18 -8.01
N VAL A 578 4.04 -1.11 -7.75
CA VAL A 578 5.44 -0.99 -8.20
C VAL A 578 5.51 -0.89 -9.71
N MET A 579 4.74 -1.71 -10.44
CA MET A 579 4.69 -1.66 -11.90
C MET A 579 4.11 -0.33 -12.41
N ILE A 580 3.01 0.15 -11.84
CA ILE A 580 2.41 1.44 -12.24
C ILE A 580 3.40 2.59 -12.02
N LEU A 581 4.03 2.67 -10.84
CA LEU A 581 5.04 3.68 -10.57
C LEU A 581 6.23 3.59 -11.52
N GLY A 582 6.69 2.37 -11.83
CA GLY A 582 7.77 2.15 -12.78
C GLY A 582 7.41 2.64 -14.18
N ILE A 583 6.21 2.33 -14.67
CA ILE A 583 5.71 2.77 -15.99
C ILE A 583 5.60 4.29 -16.04
N VAL A 584 5.01 4.91 -15.00
CA VAL A 584 4.86 6.38 -14.93
C VAL A 584 6.23 7.07 -14.89
N SER A 585 7.17 6.55 -14.10
CA SER A 585 8.54 7.09 -14.03
C SER A 585 9.29 6.94 -15.35
N PHE A 586 9.15 5.81 -16.02
CA PHE A 586 9.73 5.57 -17.34
C PHE A 586 9.13 6.48 -18.41
N ALA A 587 7.81 6.65 -18.42
CA ALA A 587 7.13 7.61 -19.31
C ALA A 587 7.62 9.04 -19.06
N SER A 588 7.81 9.42 -17.78
CA SER A 588 8.36 10.72 -17.39
C SER A 588 9.77 10.94 -17.92
N TYR A 589 10.62 9.92 -17.82
CA TYR A 589 11.97 9.97 -18.36
C TYR A 589 11.96 10.13 -19.89
N ASN A 590 11.12 9.36 -20.59
CA ASN A 590 11.04 9.41 -22.07
C ASN A 590 10.55 10.78 -22.58
N GLU A 591 9.61 11.42 -21.90
CA GLU A 591 9.18 12.78 -22.26
C GLU A 591 10.31 13.81 -22.14
N ASP A 592 11.17 13.67 -21.14
CA ASP A 592 12.27 14.62 -20.89
C ASP A 592 13.64 14.08 -21.33
N ILE A 593 13.67 13.09 -22.20
CA ILE A 593 14.93 12.48 -22.67
C ILE A 593 15.85 13.53 -23.29
N LYS A 594 15.27 14.51 -24.00
CA LYS A 594 15.98 15.63 -24.61
C LYS A 594 16.58 16.57 -23.55
N ASP A 595 15.79 16.97 -22.55
CA ASP A 595 16.24 17.80 -21.43
C ASP A 595 17.37 17.09 -20.66
N SER A 596 17.24 15.77 -20.44
CA SER A 596 18.24 14.92 -19.82
C SER A 596 19.55 14.89 -20.64
N ALA A 597 19.44 14.75 -21.94
CA ALA A 597 20.58 14.76 -22.84
C ALA A 597 21.32 16.11 -22.84
N ILE A 598 20.59 17.24 -22.80
CA ILE A 598 21.16 18.57 -22.66
C ILE A 598 21.99 18.67 -21.37
N LEU A 599 21.44 18.22 -20.25
CA LEU A 599 22.17 18.22 -18.96
C LEU A 599 23.47 17.39 -19.03
N LEU A 600 23.43 16.22 -19.67
CA LEU A 600 24.60 15.35 -19.86
C LEU A 600 25.68 16.02 -20.74
N CYS A 601 25.29 16.79 -21.78
CA CYS A 601 26.22 17.53 -22.61
C CYS A 601 27.00 18.60 -21.82
N TYR A 602 26.37 19.22 -20.83
CA TYR A 602 27.00 20.21 -19.95
C TYR A 602 27.70 19.57 -18.75
N GLY A 603 27.80 18.25 -18.69
CA GLY A 603 28.57 17.53 -17.68
C GLY A 603 27.82 17.10 -16.45
N ALA A 604 26.49 17.02 -16.48
CA ALA A 604 25.73 16.28 -15.48
C ALA A 604 26.05 14.78 -15.56
N LYS A 605 25.98 14.07 -14.44
CA LYS A 605 26.12 12.60 -14.41
C LYS A 605 24.78 11.94 -14.70
N ARG A 606 24.80 10.73 -15.23
CA ARG A 606 23.58 9.92 -15.39
C ARG A 606 22.89 9.64 -14.06
N ASP A 607 23.66 9.50 -12.99
CA ASP A 607 23.10 9.31 -11.65
C ASP A 607 22.40 10.57 -11.12
N ASP A 608 22.88 11.77 -11.48
CA ASP A 608 22.23 13.04 -11.13
C ASP A 608 20.83 13.10 -11.78
N ILE A 609 20.72 12.65 -13.04
CA ILE A 609 19.43 12.58 -13.75
C ILE A 609 18.50 11.56 -13.10
N ALA A 610 18.99 10.37 -12.76
CA ALA A 610 18.19 9.38 -12.03
C ALA A 610 17.69 9.94 -10.70
N THR A 611 18.53 10.71 -9.98
CA THR A 611 18.16 11.34 -8.71
C THR A 611 16.98 12.31 -8.85
N ILE A 612 16.85 13.04 -9.98
CA ILE A 612 15.72 13.95 -10.23
C ILE A 612 14.40 13.18 -10.15
N TYR A 613 14.30 12.06 -10.85
CA TYR A 613 13.07 11.25 -10.90
C TYR A 613 12.81 10.48 -9.60
N VAL A 614 13.88 9.96 -8.97
CA VAL A 614 13.76 9.29 -7.66
C VAL A 614 13.25 10.27 -6.61
N PHE A 615 13.77 11.49 -6.57
CA PHE A 615 13.33 12.50 -5.61
C PHE A 615 11.86 12.90 -5.85
N GLU A 616 11.45 13.05 -7.11
CA GLU A 616 10.06 13.31 -7.48
C GLU A 616 9.13 12.21 -6.95
N SER A 617 9.49 10.93 -7.16
CA SER A 617 8.73 9.78 -6.68
C SER A 617 8.70 9.68 -5.15
N VAL A 618 9.80 10.01 -4.48
CA VAL A 618 9.88 10.04 -3.01
C VAL A 618 8.95 11.10 -2.43
N VAL A 619 8.91 12.31 -3.02
CA VAL A 619 7.99 13.38 -2.57
C VAL A 619 6.54 12.95 -2.74
N ILE A 620 6.19 12.37 -3.90
CA ILE A 620 4.85 11.82 -4.15
C ILE A 620 4.52 10.73 -3.13
N GLY A 621 5.46 9.83 -2.85
CA GLY A 621 5.32 8.77 -1.86
C GLY A 621 5.04 9.30 -0.45
N LEU A 622 5.79 10.28 0.02
CA LEU A 622 5.60 10.88 1.35
C LEU A 622 4.25 11.57 1.49
N ILE A 623 3.84 12.34 0.47
CA ILE A 623 2.52 12.98 0.47
C ILE A 623 1.42 11.93 0.46
N SER A 624 1.57 10.87 -0.34
CA SER A 624 0.59 9.77 -0.44
C SER A 624 0.46 9.03 0.89
N VAL A 625 1.57 8.76 1.60
CA VAL A 625 1.54 8.16 2.93
C VAL A 625 0.75 9.03 3.90
N ALA A 626 1.04 10.33 3.97
CA ALA A 626 0.34 11.24 4.89
C ALA A 626 -1.19 11.28 4.62
N ILE A 627 -1.59 11.36 3.36
CA ILE A 627 -3.00 11.32 2.96
C ILE A 627 -3.63 9.96 3.32
N SER A 628 -2.91 8.86 3.06
CA SER A 628 -3.40 7.50 3.33
C SER A 628 -3.62 7.25 4.81
N PHE A 629 -2.77 7.77 5.68
CA PHE A 629 -2.96 7.71 7.13
C PHE A 629 -4.26 8.39 7.55
N ILE A 630 -4.49 9.61 7.13
CA ILE A 630 -5.71 10.37 7.46
C ILE A 630 -6.94 9.63 6.92
N THR A 631 -6.89 9.20 5.66
CA THR A 631 -8.00 8.54 4.98
C THR A 631 -8.34 7.19 5.62
N SER A 632 -7.33 6.39 6.00
CA SER A 632 -7.56 5.08 6.62
C SER A 632 -8.24 5.19 7.99
N ILE A 633 -7.88 6.21 8.80
CA ILE A 633 -8.55 6.48 10.09
C ILE A 633 -10.02 6.86 9.86
N LEU A 634 -10.28 7.72 8.88
CA LEU A 634 -11.64 8.18 8.58
C LEU A 634 -12.52 7.04 8.03
N ILE A 635 -11.96 6.15 7.23
CA ILE A 635 -12.69 5.03 6.59
C ILE A 635 -12.82 3.83 7.54
N ALA A 636 -11.93 3.61 8.48
CA ALA A 636 -11.95 2.45 9.39
C ALA A 636 -13.27 2.34 10.17
N LYS A 637 -13.82 3.45 10.71
CA LYS A 637 -15.09 3.45 11.43
C LYS A 637 -16.28 3.00 10.57
N PRO A 638 -16.57 3.61 9.41
CA PRO A 638 -17.68 3.16 8.56
C PRO A 638 -17.50 1.74 8.05
N VAL A 639 -16.26 1.29 7.79
CA VAL A 639 -15.99 -0.10 7.38
C VAL A 639 -16.26 -1.06 8.54
N ASN A 640 -15.87 -0.75 9.78
CA ASN A 640 -16.20 -1.54 10.96
C ASN A 640 -17.70 -1.69 11.13
N LEU A 641 -18.48 -0.60 11.01
CA LEU A 641 -19.94 -0.65 11.07
C LEU A 641 -20.57 -1.52 9.97
N LEU A 642 -19.97 -1.51 8.78
CA LEU A 642 -20.41 -2.40 7.68
C LEU A 642 -20.11 -3.86 8.02
N ILE A 643 -18.91 -4.19 8.48
CA ILE A 643 -18.54 -5.55 8.85
C ILE A 643 -19.41 -6.05 10.00
N GLU A 644 -19.60 -5.24 11.03
CA GLU A 644 -20.47 -5.57 12.18
C GLU A 644 -21.90 -5.89 11.73
N ARG A 645 -22.42 -5.16 10.74
CA ARG A 645 -23.75 -5.39 10.20
C ARG A 645 -23.91 -6.73 9.45
N PHE A 646 -22.86 -7.18 8.77
CA PHE A 646 -22.90 -8.41 7.96
C PHE A 646 -22.36 -9.64 8.69
N THR A 647 -21.44 -9.48 9.64
CA THR A 647 -20.72 -10.59 10.29
C THR A 647 -20.91 -10.63 11.80
N SER A 648 -21.54 -9.62 12.39
CA SER A 648 -21.65 -9.42 13.85
C SER A 648 -20.30 -9.24 14.58
N LEU A 649 -19.17 -9.19 13.87
CA LEU A 649 -17.85 -8.94 14.46
C LEU A 649 -17.73 -7.48 14.92
N ILE A 650 -17.36 -7.26 16.18
CA ILE A 650 -17.30 -5.93 16.79
C ILE A 650 -15.90 -5.33 16.59
N ASP A 651 -15.84 -4.19 15.92
CA ASP A 651 -14.60 -3.43 15.68
C ASP A 651 -13.42 -4.26 15.14
N PRO A 652 -13.58 -5.05 14.04
CA PRO A 652 -12.55 -5.96 13.57
C PRO A 652 -11.32 -5.26 12.99
N ILE A 653 -11.43 -4.00 12.54
CA ILE A 653 -10.31 -3.23 12.04
C ILE A 653 -9.77 -2.35 13.16
N ASN A 654 -8.60 -2.68 13.65
CA ASN A 654 -7.86 -1.90 14.63
C ASN A 654 -6.54 -1.42 14.02
N ILE A 655 -6.50 -0.13 13.65
CA ILE A 655 -5.29 0.49 13.13
C ILE A 655 -4.49 1.03 14.32
N PRO A 656 -3.29 0.50 14.61
CA PRO A 656 -2.55 0.79 15.85
C PRO A 656 -1.84 2.14 15.81
N PHE A 657 -2.61 3.26 15.77
CA PHE A 657 -2.03 4.60 15.63
C PHE A 657 -1.64 5.28 16.92
N MET A 658 -2.21 4.93 18.06
CA MET A 658 -2.11 5.77 19.27
C MET A 658 -2.01 5.04 20.61
N ARG A 659 -1.74 3.76 20.66
CA ARG A 659 -1.49 3.11 21.96
C ARG A 659 0.00 2.85 22.14
N PHE A 660 0.60 3.54 23.10
CA PHE A 660 2.01 3.43 23.50
C PHE A 660 2.40 2.08 24.13
N HIS A 661 1.67 1.00 23.87
CA HIS A 661 1.95 -0.31 24.45
C HIS A 661 2.42 -1.28 23.34
N ASN A 662 3.61 -1.82 23.54
CA ASN A 662 4.23 -2.95 22.81
C ASN A 662 4.28 -2.85 21.27
N HIS A 663 5.35 -2.22 20.73
CA HIS A 663 5.77 -2.27 19.32
C HIS A 663 4.92 -1.54 18.26
N THR A 664 3.82 -0.88 18.60
CA THR A 664 2.92 -0.21 17.64
C THR A 664 3.51 1.04 16.98
N LEU A 665 4.51 1.68 17.58
CA LEU A 665 5.23 2.81 16.96
C LEU A 665 6.05 2.42 15.71
N LEU A 666 6.43 1.16 15.56
CA LEU A 666 7.19 0.67 14.40
C LEU A 666 6.36 0.64 13.11
N PHE A 667 5.05 0.47 13.20
CA PHE A 667 4.19 0.29 12.03
C PHE A 667 4.15 1.51 11.08
N PRO A 668 3.94 2.77 11.55
CA PRO A 668 4.04 3.94 10.66
C PRO A 668 5.41 4.06 10.00
N PHE A 669 6.49 3.82 10.74
CA PHE A 669 7.85 3.86 10.19
C PHE A 669 8.11 2.76 9.17
N LEU A 670 7.57 1.56 9.37
CA LEU A 670 7.65 0.46 8.40
C LEU A 670 6.93 0.81 7.09
N ILE A 671 5.71 1.37 7.17
CA ILE A 671 4.96 1.80 5.97
C ILE A 671 5.72 2.91 5.23
N ILE A 672 6.22 3.92 5.94
CA ILE A 672 7.03 4.98 5.34
C ILE A 672 8.27 4.37 4.66
N GLY A 673 9.02 3.53 5.39
CA GLY A 673 10.22 2.88 4.87
C GLY A 673 9.94 2.00 3.64
N ALA A 674 8.90 1.17 3.70
CA ALA A 674 8.48 0.31 2.59
C ALA A 674 8.05 1.14 1.37
N THR A 675 7.27 2.21 1.57
CA THR A 675 6.83 3.10 0.49
C THR A 675 8.02 3.80 -0.17
N LEU A 676 8.95 4.33 0.63
CA LEU A 676 10.16 4.96 0.11
C LEU A 676 11.03 3.96 -0.68
N PHE A 677 11.19 2.76 -0.16
CA PHE A 677 11.92 1.68 -0.83
C PHE A 677 11.29 1.32 -2.17
N VAL A 678 9.96 1.16 -2.20
CA VAL A 678 9.19 0.91 -3.43
C VAL A 678 9.36 2.05 -4.43
N CYS A 679 9.23 3.31 -3.99
CA CYS A 679 9.40 4.48 -4.85
C CYS A 679 10.80 4.53 -5.49
N VAL A 680 11.85 4.25 -4.70
CA VAL A 680 13.23 4.23 -5.19
C VAL A 680 13.44 3.11 -6.21
N ILE A 681 13.03 1.88 -5.91
CA ILE A 681 13.22 0.73 -6.81
C ILE A 681 12.42 0.90 -8.10
N ALA A 682 11.14 1.23 -7.98
CA ALA A 682 10.22 1.39 -9.12
C ALA A 682 10.72 2.46 -10.11
N THR A 683 11.41 3.49 -9.61
CA THR A 683 11.94 4.58 -10.44
C THR A 683 13.34 4.28 -10.97
N TYR A 684 14.23 3.76 -10.12
CA TYR A 684 15.64 3.56 -10.49
C TYR A 684 15.84 2.43 -11.50
N LEU A 685 15.07 1.33 -11.40
CA LEU A 685 15.21 0.18 -12.30
C LEU A 685 14.94 0.53 -13.79
N PRO A 686 13.80 1.13 -14.16
CA PRO A 686 13.53 1.48 -15.55
C PRO A 686 14.55 2.48 -16.13
N ILE A 687 14.96 3.48 -15.33
CA ILE A 687 15.96 4.48 -15.76
C ILE A 687 17.34 3.82 -15.90
N GLY A 688 17.65 2.83 -15.07
CA GLY A 688 18.88 2.04 -15.15
C GLY A 688 19.00 1.30 -16.48
N PHE A 689 17.90 0.79 -17.02
CA PHE A 689 17.87 0.15 -18.36
C PHE A 689 18.14 1.15 -19.49
N SER A 690 17.71 2.41 -19.35
CA SER A 690 17.95 3.46 -20.35
C SER A 690 19.41 3.92 -20.43
N LYS A 691 20.25 3.61 -19.41
CA LYS A 691 21.70 3.91 -19.43
C LYS A 691 22.43 3.30 -20.65
N ARG A 692 21.82 2.35 -21.37
CA ARG A 692 22.39 1.72 -22.57
C ARG A 692 22.22 2.55 -23.85
N ILE A 693 21.36 3.58 -23.83
CA ILE A 693 21.13 4.45 -24.99
C ILE A 693 22.30 5.44 -25.11
N SER A 694 22.80 5.66 -26.32
CA SER A 694 23.88 6.62 -26.53
C SER A 694 23.37 8.06 -26.38
N LEU A 695 24.20 8.96 -25.82
CA LEU A 695 23.84 10.38 -25.65
C LEU A 695 23.40 11.04 -26.97
N LYS A 696 23.98 10.61 -28.10
CA LYS A 696 23.61 11.06 -29.44
C LYS A 696 22.18 10.65 -29.83
N GLU A 697 21.76 9.43 -29.48
CA GLU A 697 20.39 8.96 -29.74
C GLU A 697 19.37 9.69 -28.87
N GLU A 698 19.74 9.98 -27.62
CA GLU A 698 18.91 10.76 -26.71
C GLU A 698 18.68 12.19 -27.23
N LEU A 699 19.70 12.84 -27.83
CA LEU A 699 19.56 14.17 -28.45
C LEU A 699 18.66 14.18 -29.69
N LYS A 700 18.59 13.05 -30.42
CA LYS A 700 17.79 12.90 -31.63
C LYS A 700 16.38 12.36 -31.39
N ALA A 701 16.05 11.96 -30.21
CA ALA A 701 14.83 11.19 -29.90
C ALA A 701 13.51 11.94 -30.16
N ASN A 702 13.53 13.22 -30.56
CA ASN A 702 12.33 14.00 -30.88
C ASN A 702 12.56 15.06 -31.97
N ASP A 703 13.61 14.93 -32.80
CA ASP A 703 13.73 15.65 -34.06
C ASP A 703 13.09 14.82 -35.17
#